data_63357efde81c57bc585db0c33d06efe0
#
_entry.id   63357efde81c57bc585db0c33d06efe0
#
_cell.length_a   1.000
_cell.length_b   1.000
_cell.length_c   1.000
_cell.angle_alpha   90.00
_cell.angle_beta   90.00
_cell.angle_gamma   90.00
#
_symmetry.space_group_name_H-M   'P 1'
#
loop_
_entity.id
_entity.type
_entity.pdbx_description
1 polymer ?
#
loop_
_entity_poly.entity_id
_entity_poly.type
_entity_poly.pdbx_seq_one_letter_code
_entity_poly.pdbx_strand_id
1 'polypeptide(L)'
;MRRTLYLSMACLLSALSVVGQTGSRDLNPIEKQKLQLPELPSSQARASMLRSNGSVDYTKGTFIVNEDWYGHQNSSVNFLSEDGTWTYNAFQKENPGHELGCTSQFGTIYGDLLYIVSKQSKDGAASVEGSRLAVIDAKTMQVKKEFQTINSAGADGRSFLGVDLTKGYIGTSNGIYVFHTGYDEKTGKYDENQMSIEASAIEGTTGISSSDLYHSQIGTMIRVGKYVFAVHQTKGLLVIDPKEDKVINTILKPEEDSNHGLGSIVLSKDGNLWASVTFELTGTGATMPYMWKVNPYTLTTQKVDIPTTDGIEEIPNSWYAWTADGFCASTKENKIYWKGQGSGSWFTGYKIFCYDIDKDSFYQVFDFTKLDKGDWRLYGTGFRIDPVDDNMYCFLYHEFLNPEHELAVIKTDGRGDTNGTMVGRYPYEKVNYWFPALPVFPDNMAPTITDGLPSEITFSAENTKYSKSMDEIIEDGDNMISAVVTTIVNPNPELISAEVINNTLTIAPIVEEVQEAKEIQLKLSFNSNGKLVNKDVLVKLTTSSTAPFEFKEKEITLDGKGKSLALTISGLAGEQASWSSSHPEIINVSNDGIVTSVAYGTAEIRATSKTRPEMSDVCIVTVKRPAMILQTPTVEMYENESKSLIALSNGVESATEEIEWISSNEKVAKVGASTIPGSPHPMIFAYTEGTTELSGKIKSTVTGQELSVTKCLVTVRPFVAMTEIKLFGESGEELQEGTPIQLEVNKRTTLIAKSYPENATDKTIKWSSSDKSLFTVEDGVITVCGAGTATITAQSEDGKVSASCEVSCSFKVEKVAFTNRVNGLKSW
;
A
#
# COMPACT_ATOMS: atom_id res chain seq x y z
N MET A 1 -10.01 -16.83 29.88
CA MET A 1 -10.19 -15.52 30.53
C MET A 1 -9.28 -14.44 29.99
N ARG A 2 -7.98 -14.67 29.74
CA ARG A 2 -7.09 -13.65 29.13
C ARG A 2 -7.48 -13.26 27.68
N ARG A 3 -7.91 -14.18 26.84
CA ARG A 3 -8.36 -13.87 25.45
C ARG A 3 -9.60 -13.01 25.36
N THR A 4 -10.51 -13.13 26.32
CA THR A 4 -11.77 -12.34 26.35
C THR A 4 -11.53 -10.91 26.81
N LEU A 5 -10.49 -10.65 27.59
CA LEU A 5 -10.14 -9.29 28.03
C LEU A 5 -9.49 -8.48 26.90
N TYR A 6 -8.66 -9.11 26.04
CA TYR A 6 -8.04 -8.45 24.91
C TYR A 6 -9.05 -8.10 23.79
N LEU A 7 -10.03 -8.96 23.54
CA LEU A 7 -11.09 -8.66 22.57
C LEU A 7 -12.00 -7.52 23.04
N SER A 8 -12.29 -7.45 24.33
CA SER A 8 -13.09 -6.36 24.90
C SER A 8 -12.34 -5.03 24.90
N MET A 9 -11.01 -5.06 25.02
CA MET A 9 -10.19 -3.85 24.99
C MET A 9 -9.93 -3.36 23.55
N ALA A 10 -9.76 -4.25 22.58
CA ALA A 10 -9.72 -3.90 21.16
C ALA A 10 -11.06 -3.30 20.70
N CYS A 11 -12.21 -3.84 21.16
CA CYS A 11 -13.51 -3.25 20.90
C CYS A 11 -13.71 -1.90 21.61
N LEU A 12 -13.10 -1.67 22.79
CA LEU A 12 -13.17 -0.38 23.47
C LEU A 12 -12.33 0.69 22.77
N LEU A 13 -11.14 0.33 22.27
CA LEU A 13 -10.28 1.22 21.50
C LEU A 13 -10.86 1.48 20.11
N SER A 14 -11.46 0.49 19.44
CA SER A 14 -12.17 0.71 18.18
C SER A 14 -13.44 1.55 18.35
N ALA A 15 -14.13 1.42 19.50
CA ALA A 15 -15.27 2.29 19.84
C ALA A 15 -14.84 3.74 20.16
N LEU A 16 -13.65 3.93 20.75
CA LEU A 16 -13.07 5.26 21.00
C LEU A 16 -12.61 5.96 19.72
N SER A 17 -12.19 5.21 18.70
CA SER A 17 -11.72 5.76 17.43
C SER A 17 -12.86 6.12 16.46
N VAL A 18 -14.01 5.48 16.53
CA VAL A 18 -15.24 5.88 15.79
C VAL A 18 -15.79 7.23 16.27
N VAL A 19 -15.39 7.65 17.46
CA VAL A 19 -15.90 8.88 18.10
C VAL A 19 -15.12 10.14 17.72
N GLY A 20 -13.95 10.02 17.05
CA GLY A 20 -13.21 11.18 16.52
C GLY A 20 -13.91 11.93 15.38
N GLN A 21 -15.04 11.44 14.90
CA GLN A 21 -15.81 12.08 13.81
C GLN A 21 -16.75 13.21 14.23
N THR A 22 -17.05 13.32 15.51
CA THR A 22 -17.89 14.43 16.00
C THR A 22 -17.25 15.01 17.25
N GLY A 23 -16.70 16.19 17.14
CA GLY A 23 -16.11 17.03 18.16
C GLY A 23 -15.96 16.43 19.57
N SER A 24 -14.78 16.56 20.13
CA SER A 24 -14.37 16.17 21.50
C SER A 24 -15.45 15.47 22.35
N ARG A 25 -15.45 14.14 22.35
CA ARG A 25 -16.18 13.39 23.36
C ARG A 25 -15.31 13.34 24.60
N ASP A 26 -15.61 14.12 25.59
CA ASP A 26 -15.15 13.82 26.94
C ASP A 26 -15.59 12.40 27.30
N LEU A 27 -14.62 11.55 27.65
CA LEU A 27 -14.95 10.26 28.26
C LEU A 27 -15.87 10.53 29.43
N ASN A 28 -17.02 9.86 29.48
CA ASN A 28 -17.92 10.04 30.61
C ASN A 28 -17.23 9.57 31.90
N PRO A 29 -17.66 10.06 33.08
CA PRO A 29 -17.02 9.72 34.34
C PRO A 29 -16.96 8.20 34.64
N ILE A 30 -17.87 7.40 34.05
CA ILE A 30 -17.89 5.95 34.18
C ILE A 30 -16.79 5.28 33.36
N GLU A 31 -16.49 5.84 32.17
CA GLU A 31 -15.39 5.35 31.33
C GLU A 31 -14.01 5.70 31.93
N LYS A 32 -13.89 6.92 32.52
CA LYS A 32 -12.71 7.30 33.31
C LYS A 32 -12.50 6.41 34.55
N GLN A 33 -13.57 6.03 35.26
CA GLN A 33 -13.49 5.14 36.42
C GLN A 33 -13.13 3.68 36.04
N LYS A 34 -13.59 3.18 34.89
CA LYS A 34 -13.30 1.81 34.46
C LYS A 34 -11.84 1.60 34.08
N LEU A 35 -11.14 2.64 33.69
CA LEU A 35 -9.74 2.54 33.28
C LEU A 35 -8.77 2.54 34.46
N GLN A 36 -9.19 2.93 35.70
CA GLN A 36 -8.34 3.00 36.93
C GLN A 36 -6.94 3.56 36.64
N LEU A 37 -6.88 4.62 35.84
CA LEU A 37 -5.61 5.18 35.39
C LEU A 37 -5.03 6.01 36.53
N PRO A 38 -3.69 5.93 36.76
CA PRO A 38 -3.06 6.82 37.72
C PRO A 38 -3.30 8.28 37.34
N GLU A 39 -3.52 9.13 38.34
CA GLU A 39 -3.63 10.57 38.12
C GLU A 39 -2.34 11.10 37.50
N LEU A 40 -2.47 11.83 36.39
CA LEU A 40 -1.35 12.52 35.78
C LEU A 40 -0.84 13.62 36.71
N PRO A 41 0.46 13.89 36.72
CA PRO A 41 1.01 15.02 37.49
C PRO A 41 0.31 16.32 37.12
N SER A 42 0.03 17.12 38.13
CA SER A 42 -0.56 18.45 37.94
C SER A 42 0.36 19.31 37.03
N SER A 43 -0.23 20.30 36.36
CA SER A 43 0.53 21.27 35.55
C SER A 43 1.70 21.92 36.31
N GLN A 44 1.60 22.00 37.64
CA GLN A 44 2.71 22.47 38.50
C GLN A 44 3.84 21.46 38.65
N ALA A 45 3.55 20.16 38.67
CA ALA A 45 4.56 19.10 38.67
C ALA A 45 5.28 19.02 37.32
N ARG A 46 4.58 19.20 36.21
CA ARG A 46 5.19 19.38 34.88
C ARG A 46 6.15 20.58 34.84
N ALA A 47 5.73 21.73 35.36
CA ALA A 47 6.56 22.93 35.40
C ALA A 47 7.83 22.76 36.26
N SER A 48 7.80 21.89 37.28
CA SER A 48 9.00 21.62 38.12
C SER A 48 10.03 20.73 37.43
N MET A 49 9.62 19.89 36.49
CA MET A 49 10.51 19.07 35.67
C MET A 49 11.28 19.87 34.60
N LEU A 50 10.83 21.08 34.30
CA LEU A 50 11.44 21.96 33.30
C LEU A 50 12.71 22.70 33.80
N ARG A 51 13.22 22.44 35.00
CA ARG A 51 14.32 23.20 35.57
C ARG A 51 15.61 22.36 35.61
N SER A 52 16.30 22.21 34.48
CA SER A 52 17.73 21.91 34.46
C SER A 52 18.53 23.19 34.12
N ASN A 53 19.59 23.45 34.87
CA ASN A 53 20.37 24.72 34.79
C ASN A 53 21.45 24.71 33.69
N GLY A 54 21.32 23.93 32.61
CA GLY A 54 22.28 23.93 31.51
C GLY A 54 21.62 24.17 30.16
N SER A 55 22.27 24.85 29.23
CA SER A 55 21.87 24.91 27.83
C SER A 55 21.99 23.52 27.19
N VAL A 56 20.93 22.99 26.62
CA VAL A 56 20.95 21.73 25.88
C VAL A 56 21.46 21.99 24.46
N ASP A 57 22.38 21.17 24.00
CA ASP A 57 22.82 21.18 22.60
C ASP A 57 21.93 20.21 21.80
N TYR A 58 20.89 20.73 21.19
CA TYR A 58 19.93 19.96 20.41
C TYR A 58 20.49 19.43 19.08
N THR A 59 21.75 19.68 18.76
CA THR A 59 22.46 19.09 17.61
C THR A 59 23.14 17.78 17.95
N LYS A 60 23.16 17.37 19.23
CA LYS A 60 23.89 16.19 19.73
C LYS A 60 22.98 15.25 20.50
N GLY A 61 22.28 14.40 19.76
CA GLY A 61 21.37 13.44 20.34
C GLY A 61 20.19 13.12 19.42
N THR A 62 19.06 12.78 19.98
CA THR A 62 17.88 12.34 19.22
C THR A 62 16.62 12.97 19.80
N PHE A 63 15.82 13.60 18.94
CA PHE A 63 14.48 14.02 19.30
C PHE A 63 13.52 12.84 19.29
N ILE A 64 12.62 12.81 20.25
CA ILE A 64 11.57 11.83 20.35
C ILE A 64 10.24 12.56 20.35
N VAL A 65 9.48 12.39 19.28
CA VAL A 65 8.12 12.89 19.19
C VAL A 65 7.22 11.90 19.92
N ASN A 66 6.51 12.39 20.93
CA ASN A 66 5.54 11.61 21.69
C ASN A 66 4.13 12.04 21.28
N GLU A 67 3.27 11.08 20.96
CA GLU A 67 1.86 11.36 20.75
C GLU A 67 1.13 11.66 22.06
N ASP A 68 1.76 11.23 23.18
CA ASP A 68 1.22 11.29 24.52
C ASP A 68 -0.18 10.64 24.64
N TRP A 69 -0.81 10.73 25.76
CA TRP A 69 -2.07 10.00 25.96
C TRP A 69 -3.28 10.79 25.41
N TYR A 70 -3.86 10.29 24.32
CA TYR A 70 -5.11 10.82 23.78
C TYR A 70 -6.22 10.86 24.83
N GLY A 71 -6.91 11.95 24.94
CA GLY A 71 -7.93 12.22 25.95
C GLY A 71 -7.39 12.77 27.27
N HIS A 72 -6.07 13.04 27.37
CA HIS A 72 -5.43 13.53 28.58
C HIS A 72 -4.56 14.76 28.37
N GLN A 73 -3.84 14.84 27.27
CA GLN A 73 -2.87 15.94 27.04
C GLN A 73 -2.48 16.07 25.58
N ASN A 74 -1.98 17.25 25.22
CA ASN A 74 -1.29 17.47 23.95
C ASN A 74 0.04 16.70 23.89
N SER A 75 0.55 16.55 22.69
CA SER A 75 1.82 15.90 22.37
C SER A 75 3.02 16.66 22.92
N SER A 76 4.14 15.96 23.02
CA SER A 76 5.39 16.54 23.49
C SER A 76 6.58 16.07 22.64
N VAL A 77 7.74 16.70 22.85
CA VAL A 77 9.03 16.25 22.34
C VAL A 77 9.97 16.06 23.50
N ASN A 78 10.58 14.89 23.61
CA ASN A 78 11.71 14.65 24.47
C ASN A 78 13.00 14.67 23.63
N PHE A 79 14.12 14.87 24.28
CA PHE A 79 15.43 14.81 23.66
C PHE A 79 16.37 13.95 24.51
N LEU A 80 17.00 12.99 23.87
CA LEU A 80 18.06 12.18 24.44
C LEU A 80 19.39 12.72 23.92
N SER A 81 20.21 13.28 24.79
CA SER A 81 21.55 13.71 24.44
C SER A 81 22.48 12.51 24.22
N GLU A 82 23.58 12.67 23.48
CA GLU A 82 24.58 11.61 23.21
C GLU A 82 25.18 11.00 24.52
N ASP A 83 25.21 11.75 25.60
CA ASP A 83 25.67 11.25 26.92
C ASP A 83 24.61 10.42 27.66
N GLY A 84 23.45 10.20 27.07
CA GLY A 84 22.32 9.44 27.65
C GLY A 84 21.42 10.27 28.58
N THR A 85 21.57 11.58 28.61
CA THR A 85 20.77 12.46 29.47
C THR A 85 19.45 12.84 28.79
N TRP A 86 18.33 12.65 29.49
CA TRP A 86 17.01 13.06 29.02
C TRP A 86 16.70 14.54 29.26
N THR A 87 16.21 15.22 28.26
CA THR A 87 15.47 16.47 28.37
C THR A 87 14.02 16.21 28.01
N TYR A 88 13.16 16.17 29.02
CA TYR A 88 11.71 15.97 28.81
C TYR A 88 11.00 17.26 28.43
N ASN A 89 9.95 17.14 27.61
CA ASN A 89 9.14 18.28 27.12
C ASN A 89 10.01 19.40 26.53
N ALA A 90 11.00 19.05 25.72
CA ALA A 90 11.97 19.98 25.16
C ALA A 90 11.30 21.16 24.41
N PHE A 91 10.20 20.90 23.67
CA PHE A 91 9.45 21.94 22.97
C PHE A 91 8.86 22.96 23.96
N GLN A 92 8.12 22.50 24.97
CA GLN A 92 7.48 23.38 25.95
C GLN A 92 8.51 24.08 26.85
N LYS A 93 9.64 23.42 27.09
CA LYS A 93 10.75 24.00 27.87
C LYS A 93 11.35 25.22 27.20
N GLU A 94 11.60 25.13 25.91
CA GLU A 94 12.19 26.22 25.12
C GLU A 94 11.15 27.24 24.64
N ASN A 95 9.85 26.91 24.65
CA ASN A 95 8.75 27.75 24.19
C ASN A 95 7.65 27.83 25.26
N PRO A 96 7.88 28.55 26.39
CA PRO A 96 6.88 28.67 27.45
C PRO A 96 5.55 29.25 26.95
N GLY A 97 4.45 28.55 27.17
CA GLY A 97 3.12 28.98 26.73
C GLY A 97 2.70 28.49 25.33
N HIS A 98 3.59 27.79 24.61
CA HIS A 98 3.29 27.10 23.36
C HIS A 98 3.11 25.62 23.58
N GLU A 99 2.23 25.00 22.79
CA GLU A 99 1.93 23.57 22.85
C GLU A 99 1.92 22.98 21.43
N LEU A 100 2.35 21.74 21.31
CA LEU A 100 2.07 20.95 20.12
C LEU A 100 0.58 20.56 20.09
N GLY A 101 0.12 20.11 18.94
CA GLY A 101 -1.23 19.55 18.84
C GLY A 101 -1.36 18.21 19.55
N CYS A 102 -2.45 17.54 19.32
CA CYS A 102 -2.74 16.22 19.86
C CYS A 102 -2.37 15.11 18.87
N THR A 103 -1.84 14.01 19.38
CA THR A 103 -1.47 12.84 18.59
C THR A 103 -0.48 13.18 17.47
N SER A 104 0.67 13.76 17.87
CA SER A 104 1.78 14.00 16.94
C SER A 104 2.48 12.69 16.63
N GLN A 105 2.40 12.25 15.40
CA GLN A 105 2.95 10.97 14.94
C GLN A 105 3.97 11.14 13.81
N PHE A 106 4.25 12.36 13.42
CA PHE A 106 5.21 12.65 12.37
C PHE A 106 6.10 13.82 12.74
N GLY A 107 7.39 13.64 12.52
CA GLY A 107 8.40 14.68 12.63
C GLY A 107 9.54 14.41 11.66
N THR A 108 10.08 15.47 11.09
CA THR A 108 11.22 15.39 10.17
C THR A 108 12.01 16.69 10.18
N ILE A 109 13.28 16.61 9.86
CA ILE A 109 14.14 17.79 9.65
C ILE A 109 14.28 18.01 8.14
N TYR A 110 14.12 19.28 7.75
CA TYR A 110 14.43 19.73 6.40
C TYR A 110 15.12 21.10 6.48
N GLY A 111 16.30 21.19 5.95
CA GLY A 111 17.17 22.35 6.17
C GLY A 111 17.64 22.42 7.62
N ASP A 112 17.40 23.57 8.27
CA ASP A 112 17.65 23.81 9.69
C ASP A 112 16.36 23.76 10.52
N LEU A 113 15.25 23.30 9.94
CA LEU A 113 13.95 23.33 10.57
C LEU A 113 13.43 21.92 10.86
N LEU A 114 12.90 21.74 12.07
CA LEU A 114 12.15 20.56 12.49
C LEU A 114 10.66 20.83 12.29
N TYR A 115 10.00 19.97 11.54
CA TYR A 115 8.57 20.00 11.27
C TYR A 115 7.89 18.89 12.07
N ILE A 116 6.94 19.25 12.92
CA ILE A 116 6.13 18.31 13.68
C ILE A 116 4.68 18.43 13.21
N VAL A 117 4.09 17.31 12.85
CA VAL A 117 2.71 17.23 12.37
C VAL A 117 1.86 16.48 13.37
N SER A 118 0.79 17.14 13.82
CA SER A 118 -0.20 16.61 14.75
C SER A 118 -1.52 16.35 14.02
N LYS A 119 -2.26 15.34 14.42
CA LYS A 119 -3.59 15.08 13.86
C LYS A 119 -4.55 16.22 14.16
N GLN A 120 -4.59 16.63 15.39
CA GLN A 120 -5.51 17.69 15.87
C GLN A 120 -4.74 18.82 16.55
N SER A 121 -5.34 20.00 16.57
CA SER A 121 -4.72 21.16 17.23
C SER A 121 -4.74 21.06 18.76
N LYS A 122 -5.65 20.27 19.32
CA LYS A 122 -5.84 20.20 20.77
C LYS A 122 -6.43 18.87 21.22
N ASP A 123 -5.92 18.34 22.32
CA ASP A 123 -6.58 17.29 23.08
C ASP A 123 -7.78 17.83 23.87
N GLY A 124 -8.84 17.03 24.03
CA GLY A 124 -10.03 17.44 24.77
C GLY A 124 -9.77 17.82 26.23
N ALA A 125 -8.72 17.24 26.85
CA ALA A 125 -8.34 17.51 28.25
C ALA A 125 -7.26 18.61 28.36
N ALA A 126 -6.62 19.03 27.27
CA ALA A 126 -5.62 20.07 27.31
C ALA A 126 -6.22 21.45 27.55
N SER A 127 -5.53 22.32 28.29
CA SER A 127 -5.95 23.69 28.58
C SER A 127 -5.56 24.67 27.48
N VAL A 128 -4.48 24.40 26.73
CA VAL A 128 -3.92 25.25 25.69
C VAL A 128 -4.12 24.57 24.34
N GLU A 129 -4.52 25.37 23.35
CA GLU A 129 -4.57 24.92 21.96
C GLU A 129 -3.15 24.95 21.39
N GLY A 130 -2.74 23.84 20.79
CA GLY A 130 -1.48 23.69 20.10
C GLY A 130 -1.63 23.78 18.59
N SER A 131 -0.63 23.28 17.88
CA SER A 131 -0.53 23.40 16.43
C SER A 131 -0.66 22.04 15.73
N ARG A 132 -1.35 22.00 14.57
CA ARG A 132 -1.33 20.84 13.67
C ARG A 132 -0.04 20.74 12.88
N LEU A 133 0.59 21.87 12.60
CA LEU A 133 1.95 21.93 12.08
C LEU A 133 2.75 22.93 12.93
N ALA A 134 3.82 22.44 13.55
CA ALA A 134 4.81 23.27 14.21
C ALA A 134 6.10 23.28 13.37
N VAL A 135 6.61 24.47 13.08
CA VAL A 135 7.90 24.71 12.42
C VAL A 135 8.86 25.24 13.48
N ILE A 136 9.92 24.53 13.71
CA ILE A 136 10.81 24.71 14.88
C ILE A 136 12.24 24.80 14.37
N ASP A 137 13.06 25.65 14.94
CA ASP A 137 14.49 25.67 14.70
C ASP A 137 15.11 24.40 15.33
N ALA A 138 15.70 23.55 14.52
CA ALA A 138 16.18 22.24 14.96
C ALA A 138 17.36 22.31 15.96
N LYS A 139 18.12 23.42 15.97
CA LYS A 139 19.28 23.60 16.85
C LYS A 139 18.94 24.17 18.22
N THR A 140 17.87 24.98 18.25
CA THR A 140 17.50 25.70 19.46
C THR A 140 16.16 25.29 20.06
N MET A 141 15.42 24.47 19.36
CA MET A 141 14.02 24.12 19.68
C MET A 141 13.06 25.31 19.76
N GLN A 142 13.47 26.49 19.28
CA GLN A 142 12.61 27.66 19.26
C GLN A 142 11.60 27.58 18.13
N VAL A 143 10.33 27.77 18.46
CA VAL A 143 9.25 27.79 17.46
C VAL A 143 9.44 28.99 16.51
N LYS A 144 9.31 28.73 15.20
CA LYS A 144 9.32 29.72 14.13
C LYS A 144 7.91 30.04 13.68
N LYS A 145 7.08 29.02 13.50
CA LYS A 145 5.70 29.19 13.04
C LYS A 145 4.82 28.06 13.56
N GLU A 146 3.59 28.38 13.85
CA GLU A 146 2.56 27.43 14.24
C GLU A 146 1.30 27.61 13.40
N PHE A 147 0.72 26.50 12.98
CA PHE A 147 -0.54 26.46 12.26
C PHE A 147 -1.52 25.55 13.00
N GLN A 148 -2.56 26.14 13.57
CA GLN A 148 -3.61 25.41 14.30
C GLN A 148 -4.49 24.59 13.33
N THR A 149 -4.60 25.05 12.08
CA THR A 149 -5.37 24.38 11.02
C THR A 149 -4.53 24.29 9.75
N ILE A 150 -4.67 23.19 9.02
CA ILE A 150 -4.06 23.03 7.70
C ILE A 150 -5.03 23.49 6.61
N ASN A 151 -6.31 23.20 6.80
CA ASN A 151 -7.37 23.63 5.89
C ASN A 151 -8.64 24.03 6.65
N SER A 152 -9.59 24.63 5.95
CA SER A 152 -10.87 25.06 6.51
C SER A 152 -11.79 23.92 6.94
N ALA A 153 -11.59 22.69 6.41
CA ALA A 153 -12.38 21.52 6.79
C ALA A 153 -11.86 20.81 8.05
N GLY A 154 -10.73 21.26 8.61
CA GLY A 154 -10.15 20.68 9.83
C GLY A 154 -9.53 19.31 9.62
N ALA A 155 -8.98 19.02 8.44
CA ALA A 155 -8.31 17.76 8.16
C ALA A 155 -7.17 17.50 9.15
N ASP A 156 -7.04 16.24 9.58
CA ASP A 156 -5.96 15.79 10.46
C ASP A 156 -4.62 15.87 9.73
N GLY A 157 -3.59 16.37 10.39
CA GLY A 157 -2.23 16.29 9.88
C GLY A 157 -1.72 14.85 9.92
N ARG A 158 -0.96 14.45 8.89
CA ARG A 158 -0.42 13.09 8.77
C ARG A 158 1.08 13.04 8.56
N SER A 159 1.58 13.77 7.59
CA SER A 159 2.99 13.72 7.21
C SER A 159 3.46 15.07 6.64
N PHE A 160 4.76 15.22 6.53
CA PHE A 160 5.40 16.37 5.89
C PHE A 160 6.53 15.88 4.99
N LEU A 161 6.70 16.51 3.86
CA LEU A 161 7.85 16.32 2.97
C LEU A 161 8.41 17.66 2.56
N GLY A 162 9.69 17.93 2.81
CA GLY A 162 10.41 19.02 2.17
C GLY A 162 10.58 18.72 0.68
N VAL A 163 10.00 19.55 -0.17
CA VAL A 163 10.05 19.38 -1.63
C VAL A 163 11.28 20.06 -2.22
N ASP A 164 11.46 21.32 -1.88
CA ASP A 164 12.64 22.13 -2.17
C ASP A 164 12.77 23.21 -1.08
N LEU A 165 13.75 24.10 -1.21
CA LEU A 165 13.98 25.15 -0.19
C LEU A 165 12.79 26.09 -0.02
N THR A 166 11.97 26.28 -1.05
CA THR A 166 10.85 27.22 -1.06
C THR A 166 9.54 26.59 -0.62
N LYS A 167 9.42 25.27 -0.71
CA LYS A 167 8.16 24.59 -0.38
C LYS A 167 8.30 23.18 0.17
N GLY A 168 7.28 22.78 0.89
CA GLY A 168 7.02 21.43 1.34
C GLY A 168 5.58 21.00 1.05
N TYR A 169 5.31 19.72 1.24
CA TYR A 169 3.97 19.14 1.18
C TYR A 169 3.52 18.65 2.54
N ILE A 170 2.29 18.97 2.90
CA ILE A 170 1.64 18.48 4.11
C ILE A 170 0.63 17.44 3.69
N GLY A 171 0.87 16.18 4.06
CA GLY A 171 -0.10 15.09 3.94
C GLY A 171 -1.14 15.18 5.05
N THR A 172 -2.41 15.02 4.73
CA THR A 172 -3.52 15.12 5.68
C THR A 172 -4.46 13.90 5.57
N SER A 173 -5.47 13.87 6.43
CA SER A 173 -6.56 12.90 6.31
C SER A 173 -7.43 13.11 5.06
N ASN A 174 -7.26 14.19 4.31
CA ASN A 174 -7.95 14.45 3.05
C ASN A 174 -7.12 15.33 2.10
N GLY A 175 -6.10 14.73 1.50
CA GLY A 175 -5.29 15.36 0.46
C GLY A 175 -3.96 15.94 0.94
N ILE A 176 -3.24 16.50 -0.03
CA ILE A 176 -1.92 17.10 0.14
C ILE A 176 -2.02 18.60 -0.04
N TYR A 177 -1.45 19.37 0.89
CA TYR A 177 -1.43 20.84 0.85
C TYR A 177 0.00 21.34 0.65
N VAL A 178 0.15 22.36 -0.18
CA VAL A 178 1.45 23.02 -0.39
C VAL A 178 1.72 23.95 0.80
N PHE A 179 2.90 23.80 1.38
CA PHE A 179 3.45 24.67 2.40
C PHE A 179 4.58 25.49 1.80
N HIS A 180 4.49 26.82 1.88
CA HIS A 180 5.55 27.73 1.51
C HIS A 180 6.45 27.98 2.72
N THR A 181 7.73 27.69 2.57
CA THR A 181 8.71 27.74 3.67
C THR A 181 9.15 29.14 4.04
N GLY A 182 8.79 30.15 3.23
CA GLY A 182 9.30 31.52 3.42
C GLY A 182 10.79 31.66 3.11
N TYR A 183 11.40 30.72 2.39
CA TYR A 183 12.80 30.81 1.97
C TYR A 183 12.98 31.90 0.91
N ASP A 184 13.92 32.81 1.20
CA ASP A 184 14.34 33.84 0.24
C ASP A 184 15.67 33.43 -0.39
N GLU A 185 15.64 33.10 -1.67
CA GLU A 185 16.81 32.69 -2.43
C GLU A 185 17.93 33.74 -2.50
N LYS A 186 17.59 35.04 -2.34
CA LYS A 186 18.56 36.14 -2.37
C LYS A 186 19.36 36.23 -1.08
N THR A 187 18.72 35.97 0.03
CA THR A 187 19.36 36.08 1.34
C THR A 187 19.80 34.73 1.90
N GLY A 188 19.29 33.62 1.32
CA GLY A 188 19.53 32.28 1.80
C GLY A 188 18.89 32.00 3.19
N LYS A 189 17.83 32.69 3.55
CA LYS A 189 17.20 32.63 4.89
C LYS A 189 15.71 32.38 4.78
N TYR A 190 15.16 31.79 5.82
CA TYR A 190 13.74 31.62 6.02
C TYR A 190 13.14 32.87 6.72
N ASP A 191 12.05 33.39 6.17
CA ASP A 191 11.23 34.44 6.81
C ASP A 191 9.94 33.78 7.34
N GLU A 192 9.82 33.67 8.64
CA GLU A 192 8.65 33.08 9.30
C GLU A 192 7.33 33.80 8.99
N ASN A 193 7.39 35.10 8.61
CA ASN A 193 6.20 35.85 8.23
C ASN A 193 5.68 35.48 6.84
N GLN A 194 6.52 34.92 6.01
CA GLN A 194 6.16 34.45 4.68
C GLN A 194 5.73 32.95 4.65
N MET A 195 5.90 32.25 5.79
CA MET A 195 5.44 30.87 5.90
C MET A 195 3.92 30.79 5.83
N SER A 196 3.40 29.99 4.91
CA SER A 196 1.96 29.87 4.67
C SER A 196 1.60 28.49 4.11
N ILE A 197 0.32 28.12 4.25
CA ILE A 197 -0.26 26.91 3.68
C ILE A 197 -1.28 27.34 2.63
N GLU A 198 -1.26 26.70 1.46
CA GLU A 198 -2.26 26.95 0.44
C GLU A 198 -3.66 26.49 0.89
N ALA A 199 -4.68 27.26 0.53
CA ALA A 199 -6.05 26.99 0.97
C ALA A 199 -6.65 25.72 0.32
N SER A 200 -6.17 25.35 -0.86
CA SER A 200 -6.63 24.21 -1.62
C SER A 200 -5.60 23.09 -1.63
N ALA A 201 -6.06 21.85 -1.55
CA ALA A 201 -5.19 20.70 -1.76
C ALA A 201 -4.78 20.59 -3.23
N ILE A 202 -3.65 19.94 -3.48
CA ILE A 202 -3.21 19.54 -4.81
C ILE A 202 -4.33 18.72 -5.48
N GLU A 203 -4.66 19.09 -6.72
CA GLU A 203 -5.71 18.43 -7.50
C GLU A 203 -5.43 16.93 -7.64
N GLY A 204 -6.47 16.13 -7.43
CA GLY A 204 -6.38 14.67 -7.50
C GLY A 204 -5.95 13.96 -6.20
N THR A 205 -5.55 14.71 -5.16
CA THR A 205 -5.12 14.13 -3.87
C THR A 205 -6.23 14.02 -2.83
N THR A 206 -7.37 14.68 -3.04
CA THR A 206 -8.52 14.60 -2.12
C THR A 206 -9.47 13.48 -2.48
N GLY A 207 -10.32 13.08 -1.53
CA GLY A 207 -11.45 12.17 -1.76
C GLY A 207 -12.59 12.81 -2.55
N ILE A 208 -13.69 12.06 -2.66
CA ILE A 208 -14.90 12.47 -3.40
C ILE A 208 -15.58 13.67 -2.72
N SER A 209 -15.43 13.78 -1.40
CA SER A 209 -16.01 14.88 -0.59
C SER A 209 -14.96 15.48 0.31
N SER A 210 -14.94 16.81 0.42
CA SER A 210 -14.07 17.54 1.35
C SER A 210 -14.37 17.22 2.83
N SER A 211 -15.54 16.64 3.11
CA SER A 211 -15.94 16.19 4.46
C SER A 211 -15.54 14.74 4.75
N ASP A 212 -14.99 14.02 3.78
CA ASP A 212 -14.54 12.64 3.95
C ASP A 212 -13.10 12.60 4.48
N LEU A 213 -12.97 12.77 5.80
CA LEU A 213 -11.67 12.93 6.45
C LEU A 213 -10.87 11.63 6.61
N TYR A 214 -11.47 10.44 6.38
CA TYR A 214 -10.83 9.17 6.72
C TYR A 214 -10.78 8.13 5.61
N HIS A 215 -11.20 8.47 4.39
CA HIS A 215 -11.13 7.60 3.21
C HIS A 215 -10.18 8.13 2.13
N SER A 216 -9.44 9.20 2.43
CA SER A 216 -8.51 9.85 1.48
C SER A 216 -7.24 10.31 2.17
N GLN A 217 -6.81 9.55 3.15
CA GLN A 217 -5.63 9.87 3.95
C GLN A 217 -4.36 9.73 3.11
N ILE A 218 -3.44 10.64 3.36
CA ILE A 218 -2.10 10.62 2.79
C ILE A 218 -1.15 10.00 3.82
N GLY A 219 -0.42 8.98 3.41
CA GLY A 219 0.62 8.34 4.20
C GLY A 219 1.98 9.01 4.05
N THR A 220 3.01 8.18 3.95
CA THR A 220 4.37 8.65 3.70
C THR A 220 4.51 9.22 2.29
N MET A 221 5.38 10.21 2.17
CA MET A 221 5.74 10.85 0.91
C MET A 221 7.26 10.85 0.77
N ILE A 222 7.76 10.61 -0.44
CA ILE A 222 9.20 10.60 -0.75
C ILE A 222 9.41 11.33 -2.07
N ARG A 223 10.47 12.14 -2.13
CA ARG A 223 10.94 12.74 -3.38
C ARG A 223 12.12 11.96 -3.92
N VAL A 224 12.02 11.52 -5.19
CA VAL A 224 13.12 10.90 -5.93
C VAL A 224 13.20 11.56 -7.30
N GLY A 225 14.37 12.07 -7.64
CA GLY A 225 14.59 12.77 -8.90
C GLY A 225 13.62 13.96 -9.07
N LYS A 226 12.87 13.93 -10.17
CA LYS A 226 11.93 15.02 -10.49
C LYS A 226 10.53 14.87 -9.93
N TYR A 227 10.20 13.74 -9.28
CA TYR A 227 8.86 13.44 -8.82
C TYR A 227 8.76 13.28 -7.30
N VAL A 228 7.57 13.55 -6.78
CA VAL A 228 7.16 13.16 -5.43
C VAL A 228 6.22 11.96 -5.54
N PHE A 229 6.48 10.96 -4.73
CA PHE A 229 5.66 9.77 -4.57
C PHE A 229 4.92 9.86 -3.24
N ALA A 230 3.60 9.75 -3.26
CA ALA A 230 2.78 9.86 -2.07
C ALA A 230 1.80 8.68 -1.97
N VAL A 231 1.79 8.02 -0.83
CA VAL A 231 0.81 6.97 -0.56
C VAL A 231 -0.56 7.61 -0.30
N HIS A 232 -1.54 7.20 -1.08
CA HIS A 232 -2.94 7.58 -0.86
C HIS A 232 -3.75 6.34 -0.47
N GLN A 233 -4.46 6.43 0.64
CA GLN A 233 -5.20 5.32 1.25
C GLN A 233 -6.03 4.50 0.26
N THR A 234 -6.79 5.17 -0.62
CA THR A 234 -7.74 4.50 -1.52
C THR A 234 -7.39 4.59 -3.01
N LYS A 235 -6.41 5.41 -3.39
CA LYS A 235 -6.04 5.60 -4.81
C LYS A 235 -4.78 4.83 -5.21
N GLY A 236 -3.92 4.46 -4.27
CA GLY A 236 -2.62 3.84 -4.54
C GLY A 236 -1.46 4.82 -4.38
N LEU A 237 -0.42 4.68 -5.18
CA LEU A 237 0.76 5.53 -5.14
C LEU A 237 0.63 6.66 -6.16
N LEU A 238 0.47 7.88 -5.65
CA LEU A 238 0.40 9.09 -6.47
C LEU A 238 1.80 9.49 -6.93
N VAL A 239 1.94 9.84 -8.19
CA VAL A 239 3.15 10.43 -8.78
C VAL A 239 2.85 11.90 -9.06
N ILE A 240 3.55 12.79 -8.38
CA ILE A 240 3.29 14.24 -8.42
C ILE A 240 4.47 14.95 -9.06
N ASP A 241 4.20 15.82 -10.02
CA ASP A 241 5.18 16.79 -10.51
C ASP A 241 5.23 17.98 -9.55
N PRO A 242 6.34 18.15 -8.81
CA PRO A 242 6.42 19.24 -7.85
C PRO A 242 6.70 20.60 -8.48
N LYS A 243 6.92 20.71 -9.78
CA LYS A 243 7.02 22.01 -10.46
C LYS A 243 5.65 22.63 -10.68
N GLU A 244 4.67 21.78 -10.99
CA GLU A 244 3.29 22.17 -11.28
C GLU A 244 2.34 21.91 -10.10
N ASP A 245 2.83 21.26 -9.03
CA ASP A 245 2.03 20.77 -7.91
C ASP A 245 0.82 19.97 -8.38
N LYS A 246 1.08 18.95 -9.24
CA LYS A 246 0.03 18.22 -9.93
C LYS A 246 0.28 16.71 -9.92
N VAL A 247 -0.77 15.94 -9.67
CA VAL A 247 -0.74 14.48 -9.87
C VAL A 247 -0.71 14.19 -11.38
N ILE A 248 0.39 13.58 -11.83
CA ILE A 248 0.60 13.25 -13.25
C ILE A 248 0.33 11.79 -13.54
N ASN A 249 0.40 10.92 -12.52
CA ASN A 249 0.11 9.50 -12.64
C ASN A 249 -0.31 8.92 -11.28
N THR A 250 -0.92 7.76 -11.32
CA THR A 250 -1.22 6.95 -10.12
C THR A 250 -0.96 5.48 -10.46
N ILE A 251 -0.08 4.85 -9.71
CA ILE A 251 0.31 3.45 -9.88
C ILE A 251 -0.09 2.63 -8.64
N LEU A 252 0.00 1.31 -8.73
CA LEU A 252 -0.42 0.40 -7.65
C LEU A 252 -1.84 0.73 -7.14
N LYS A 253 -2.75 1.01 -8.07
CA LYS A 253 -4.16 1.27 -7.73
C LYS A 253 -4.76 0.02 -7.08
N PRO A 254 -5.57 0.17 -6.04
CA PRO A 254 -6.37 -0.94 -5.53
C PRO A 254 -7.22 -1.55 -6.66
N GLU A 255 -7.37 -2.87 -6.64
CA GLU A 255 -8.30 -3.55 -7.54
C GLU A 255 -9.74 -3.11 -7.23
N GLU A 256 -10.59 -3.04 -8.27
CA GLU A 256 -12.01 -2.82 -8.07
C GLU A 256 -12.56 -3.92 -7.17
N ASP A 257 -13.37 -3.55 -6.19
CA ASP A 257 -13.95 -4.44 -5.16
C ASP A 257 -12.94 -5.03 -4.14
N SER A 258 -11.67 -4.64 -4.16
CA SER A 258 -10.73 -5.05 -3.12
C SER A 258 -10.65 -4.02 -1.99
N ASN A 259 -10.49 -4.50 -0.76
CA ASN A 259 -10.16 -3.66 0.40
C ASN A 259 -8.65 -3.40 0.52
N HIS A 260 -7.84 -3.96 -0.38
CA HIS A 260 -6.40 -3.84 -0.31
C HIS A 260 -5.95 -2.47 -0.80
N GLY A 261 -4.93 -1.92 -0.15
CA GLY A 261 -4.32 -0.66 -0.52
C GLY A 261 -2.85 -0.61 -0.10
N LEU A 262 -2.24 0.53 -0.23
CA LEU A 262 -0.87 0.74 0.24
C LEU A 262 -0.87 1.23 1.69
N GLY A 263 0.17 0.88 2.44
CA GLY A 263 0.43 1.38 3.79
C GLY A 263 1.41 2.53 3.78
N SER A 264 2.67 2.23 3.56
CA SER A 264 3.79 3.16 3.64
C SER A 264 4.78 2.90 2.51
N ILE A 265 5.65 3.86 2.23
CA ILE A 265 6.76 3.70 1.30
C ILE A 265 8.08 4.06 1.95
N VAL A 266 9.15 3.38 1.52
CA VAL A 266 10.53 3.73 1.83
C VAL A 266 11.38 3.69 0.57
N LEU A 267 12.47 4.44 0.57
CA LEU A 267 13.50 4.40 -0.46
C LEU A 267 14.63 3.49 0.00
N SER A 268 15.06 2.54 -0.82
CA SER A 268 16.23 1.72 -0.55
C SER A 268 17.49 2.29 -1.18
N LYS A 269 18.64 1.83 -0.73
CA LYS A 269 19.95 2.34 -1.20
C LYS A 269 20.15 2.18 -2.71
N ASP A 270 19.56 1.15 -3.33
CA ASP A 270 19.60 0.95 -4.78
C ASP A 270 18.70 1.91 -5.58
N GLY A 271 18.05 2.88 -4.91
CA GLY A 271 17.21 3.90 -5.51
C GLY A 271 15.80 3.45 -5.88
N ASN A 272 15.38 2.25 -5.48
CA ASN A 272 14.01 1.80 -5.66
C ASN A 272 13.12 2.19 -4.46
N LEU A 273 11.84 2.40 -4.73
CA LEU A 273 10.83 2.55 -3.69
C LEU A 273 10.25 1.19 -3.33
N TRP A 274 9.94 1.02 -2.05
CA TRP A 274 9.26 -0.16 -1.54
C TRP A 274 7.98 0.26 -0.85
N ALA A 275 6.88 -0.37 -1.21
CA ALA A 275 5.56 -0.06 -0.64
C ALA A 275 5.02 -1.26 0.12
N SER A 276 4.63 -1.04 1.36
CA SER A 276 3.87 -2.02 2.15
C SER A 276 2.41 -2.06 1.69
N VAL A 277 1.73 -3.17 1.91
CA VAL A 277 0.36 -3.40 1.47
C VAL A 277 -0.54 -3.67 2.66
N THR A 278 -1.62 -2.92 2.78
CA THR A 278 -2.65 -3.15 3.78
C THR A 278 -3.73 -4.10 3.26
N PHE A 279 -4.24 -4.95 4.13
CA PHE A 279 -5.39 -5.81 3.82
C PHE A 279 -6.70 -5.03 3.76
N GLU A 280 -6.86 -4.03 4.63
CA GLU A 280 -8.06 -3.22 4.72
C GLU A 280 -7.75 -1.74 4.53
N LEU A 281 -8.42 -1.08 3.59
CA LEU A 281 -8.26 0.35 3.32
C LEU A 281 -8.61 1.25 4.51
N THR A 282 -9.50 0.77 5.39
CA THR A 282 -9.94 1.51 6.58
C THR A 282 -9.52 0.80 7.87
N GLY A 283 -8.65 -0.17 7.79
CA GLY A 283 -8.64 -1.25 8.69
C GLY A 283 -7.79 -1.21 9.93
N THR A 284 -7.92 -2.30 10.60
CA THR A 284 -7.43 -2.61 11.93
C THR A 284 -6.06 -3.28 11.93
N GLY A 285 -5.32 -3.21 10.81
CA GLY A 285 -3.93 -3.66 10.72
C GLY A 285 -3.72 -5.08 10.24
N ALA A 286 -4.72 -5.71 9.65
CA ALA A 286 -4.45 -6.91 8.85
C ALA A 286 -3.59 -6.50 7.64
N THR A 287 -2.65 -7.36 7.25
CA THR A 287 -1.63 -7.06 6.24
C THR A 287 -1.57 -8.16 5.19
N MET A 288 -0.98 -7.83 4.08
CA MET A 288 -0.73 -8.79 3.01
C MET A 288 0.72 -9.29 3.09
N PRO A 289 0.97 -10.59 2.85
CA PRO A 289 2.30 -11.17 2.92
C PRO A 289 3.15 -10.84 1.68
N TYR A 290 3.14 -9.58 1.26
CA TYR A 290 3.98 -9.09 0.16
C TYR A 290 4.14 -7.58 0.22
N MET A 291 5.12 -7.09 -0.52
CA MET A 291 5.38 -5.67 -0.75
C MET A 291 5.62 -5.42 -2.24
N TRP A 292 5.54 -4.18 -2.65
CA TRP A 292 5.83 -3.76 -4.01
C TRP A 292 7.17 -3.05 -4.09
N LYS A 293 8.03 -3.50 -5.01
CA LYS A 293 9.19 -2.77 -5.48
C LYS A 293 8.77 -1.88 -6.64
N VAL A 294 9.15 -0.61 -6.61
CA VAL A 294 8.82 0.38 -7.64
C VAL A 294 10.09 1.07 -8.10
N ASN A 295 10.35 1.05 -9.40
CA ASN A 295 11.40 1.90 -9.98
C ASN A 295 10.83 3.32 -10.15
N PRO A 296 11.39 4.36 -9.48
CA PRO A 296 10.82 5.70 -9.50
C PRO A 296 10.99 6.44 -10.83
N TYR A 297 11.86 5.97 -11.72
CA TYR A 297 12.13 6.59 -13.02
C TYR A 297 11.28 5.99 -14.13
N THR A 298 11.15 4.66 -14.14
CA THR A 298 10.37 3.94 -15.16
C THR A 298 8.93 3.66 -14.74
N LEU A 299 8.62 3.81 -13.44
CA LEU A 299 7.34 3.50 -12.81
C LEU A 299 6.95 2.01 -12.94
N THR A 300 7.91 1.15 -13.24
CA THR A 300 7.70 -0.30 -13.26
C THR A 300 7.59 -0.84 -11.84
N THR A 301 6.75 -1.84 -11.65
CA THR A 301 6.46 -2.45 -10.36
C THR A 301 6.76 -3.93 -10.37
N GLN A 302 7.24 -4.45 -9.24
CA GLN A 302 7.49 -5.86 -9.00
C GLN A 302 6.93 -6.25 -7.64
N LYS A 303 6.15 -7.33 -7.60
CA LYS A 303 5.69 -7.92 -6.35
C LYS A 303 6.81 -8.75 -5.71
N VAL A 304 7.00 -8.59 -4.41
CA VAL A 304 7.95 -9.39 -3.61
C VAL A 304 7.18 -9.99 -2.44
N ASP A 305 7.07 -11.32 -2.44
CA ASP A 305 6.34 -12.04 -1.41
C ASP A 305 7.19 -12.17 -0.13
N ILE A 306 6.56 -11.97 1.03
CA ILE A 306 7.19 -12.15 2.35
C ILE A 306 6.99 -13.60 2.77
N PRO A 307 8.07 -14.35 3.11
CA PRO A 307 7.97 -15.78 3.41
C PRO A 307 7.42 -16.04 4.82
N THR A 308 6.13 -15.84 4.99
CA THR A 308 5.46 -15.98 6.30
C THR A 308 5.46 -17.42 6.82
N THR A 309 5.56 -18.41 5.93
CA THR A 309 5.74 -19.81 6.30
C THR A 309 7.06 -20.10 7.02
N ASP A 310 8.06 -19.24 6.84
CA ASP A 310 9.39 -19.38 7.42
C ASP A 310 9.55 -18.55 8.71
N GLY A 311 8.44 -18.07 9.25
CA GLY A 311 8.40 -17.31 10.50
C GLY A 311 8.72 -15.84 10.39
N ILE A 312 8.77 -15.30 9.17
CA ILE A 312 8.83 -13.86 8.90
C ILE A 312 7.41 -13.31 9.00
N GLU A 313 7.22 -12.24 9.76
CA GLU A 313 5.90 -11.61 9.92
C GLU A 313 5.72 -10.52 8.86
N GLU A 314 4.47 -10.27 8.49
CA GLU A 314 4.09 -9.22 7.54
C GLU A 314 4.38 -7.83 8.10
N ILE A 315 4.39 -6.83 7.22
CA ILE A 315 4.54 -5.41 7.59
C ILE A 315 3.18 -4.90 8.08
N PRO A 316 3.01 -4.61 9.37
CA PRO A 316 1.74 -4.13 9.89
C PRO A 316 1.45 -2.72 9.40
N ASN A 317 0.20 -2.45 9.11
CA ASN A 317 -0.25 -1.15 8.68
C ASN A 317 -1.62 -0.81 9.28
N SER A 318 -1.81 0.44 9.65
CA SER A 318 -3.08 0.94 10.14
C SER A 318 -3.33 2.37 9.69
N TRP A 319 -4.28 2.54 8.80
CA TRP A 319 -4.78 3.86 8.43
C TRP A 319 -5.61 4.53 9.53
N TYR A 320 -5.97 3.78 10.54
CA TYR A 320 -6.90 4.22 11.55
C TYR A 320 -6.25 5.11 12.61
N ALA A 321 -5.16 4.67 13.18
CA ALA A 321 -4.54 5.32 14.32
C ALA A 321 -3.17 5.94 14.00
N TRP A 322 -2.38 5.34 13.12
CA TRP A 322 -1.01 5.79 12.86
C TRP A 322 -0.79 6.19 11.40
N THR A 323 0.11 7.13 11.20
CA THR A 323 0.49 7.61 9.87
C THR A 323 1.54 6.71 9.23
N ALA A 324 2.49 6.21 10.02
CA ALA A 324 3.57 5.35 9.58
C ALA A 324 3.42 3.95 10.20
N ASP A 325 4.02 2.94 9.62
CA ASP A 325 3.82 1.54 9.96
C ASP A 325 5.09 0.81 10.43
N GLY A 326 6.11 1.53 10.85
CA GLY A 326 7.36 0.93 11.30
C GLY A 326 8.15 0.26 10.18
N PHE A 327 8.14 0.85 9.00
CA PHE A 327 8.87 0.43 7.81
C PHE A 327 9.95 1.45 7.48
N CYS A 328 11.22 1.06 7.49
CA CYS A 328 12.35 1.96 7.25
C CYS A 328 13.48 1.26 6.49
N ALA A 329 14.43 2.03 5.99
CA ALA A 329 15.56 1.52 5.22
C ALA A 329 16.89 2.03 5.78
N SER A 330 17.96 1.23 5.63
CA SER A 330 19.33 1.65 5.94
C SER A 330 19.86 2.56 4.83
N THR A 331 20.61 3.61 5.23
CA THR A 331 21.36 4.46 4.29
C THR A 331 22.71 3.84 3.92
N LYS A 332 23.18 2.88 4.73
CA LYS A 332 24.52 2.27 4.59
C LYS A 332 24.50 0.97 3.79
N GLU A 333 23.43 0.18 3.96
CA GLU A 333 23.26 -1.12 3.31
C GLU A 333 21.98 -1.15 2.49
N ASN A 334 21.93 -1.98 1.43
CA ASN A 334 20.72 -2.14 0.62
C ASN A 334 19.72 -3.06 1.31
N LYS A 335 19.16 -2.56 2.43
CA LYS A 335 18.27 -3.31 3.33
C LYS A 335 17.08 -2.47 3.78
N ILE A 336 15.95 -3.13 3.92
CA ILE A 336 14.74 -2.56 4.50
C ILE A 336 14.33 -3.35 5.73
N TYR A 337 13.72 -2.66 6.67
CA TYR A 337 13.37 -3.20 7.98
C TYR A 337 11.94 -2.84 8.36
N TRP A 338 11.29 -3.73 9.10
CA TRP A 338 9.95 -3.48 9.60
C TRP A 338 9.71 -4.18 10.94
N LYS A 339 8.78 -3.64 11.67
CA LYS A 339 8.22 -4.25 12.87
C LYS A 339 7.25 -5.35 12.45
N GLY A 340 7.33 -6.53 13.02
CA GLY A 340 6.33 -7.58 12.84
C GLY A 340 5.01 -7.25 13.52
N GLN A 341 3.96 -7.98 13.15
CA GLN A 341 2.59 -7.76 13.61
C GLN A 341 2.39 -8.15 15.09
N GLY A 342 3.22 -9.05 15.61
CA GLY A 342 3.07 -9.57 16.97
C GLY A 342 1.81 -10.44 17.14
N SER A 343 1.45 -10.74 18.38
CA SER A 343 0.33 -11.63 18.72
C SER A 343 -1.05 -10.98 18.58
N GLY A 344 -1.35 -10.35 17.42
CA GLY A 344 -2.70 -9.87 17.08
C GLY A 344 -3.06 -8.48 17.59
N SER A 345 -2.09 -7.63 17.86
CA SER A 345 -2.30 -6.21 18.13
C SER A 345 -1.60 -5.37 17.07
N TRP A 346 -2.36 -4.72 16.24
CA TRP A 346 -1.90 -3.90 15.13
C TRP A 346 -1.00 -2.71 15.55
N PHE A 347 -1.06 -2.27 16.81
CA PHE A 347 -0.23 -1.18 17.32
C PHE A 347 1.01 -1.65 18.08
N THR A 348 1.25 -2.96 18.21
CA THR A 348 2.41 -3.48 18.94
C THR A 348 3.13 -4.55 18.16
N GLY A 349 4.42 -4.70 18.37
CA GLY A 349 5.23 -5.75 17.78
C GLY A 349 6.32 -6.18 18.74
N TYR A 350 6.73 -7.45 18.63
CA TYR A 350 7.79 -8.02 19.47
C TYR A 350 9.10 -8.19 18.74
N LYS A 351 9.08 -8.08 17.41
CA LYS A 351 10.20 -8.44 16.56
C LYS A 351 10.45 -7.39 15.49
N ILE A 352 11.68 -7.32 15.06
CA ILE A 352 12.07 -6.58 13.86
C ILE A 352 12.60 -7.57 12.83
N PHE A 353 12.16 -7.41 11.60
CA PHE A 353 12.55 -8.18 10.43
C PHE A 353 13.31 -7.32 9.44
N CYS A 354 14.10 -7.98 8.59
CA CYS A 354 14.87 -7.38 7.52
C CYS A 354 14.69 -8.13 6.21
N TYR A 355 14.69 -7.39 5.13
CA TYR A 355 14.92 -7.90 3.78
C TYR A 355 16.24 -7.34 3.26
N ASP A 356 17.24 -8.20 3.07
CA ASP A 356 18.51 -7.91 2.43
C ASP A 356 18.29 -8.00 0.91
N ILE A 357 18.16 -6.85 0.27
CA ILE A 357 17.79 -6.73 -1.14
C ILE A 357 18.86 -7.32 -2.05
N ASP A 358 20.14 -7.12 -1.71
CA ASP A 358 21.26 -7.63 -2.50
C ASP A 358 21.39 -9.15 -2.47
N LYS A 359 20.92 -9.78 -1.37
CA LYS A 359 20.96 -11.24 -1.19
C LYS A 359 19.61 -11.91 -1.44
N ASP A 360 18.56 -11.14 -1.70
CA ASP A 360 17.19 -11.63 -1.78
C ASP A 360 16.83 -12.54 -0.59
N SER A 361 17.08 -12.06 0.63
CA SER A 361 16.92 -12.87 1.83
C SER A 361 16.23 -12.14 2.96
N PHE A 362 15.30 -12.84 3.60
CA PHE A 362 14.52 -12.37 4.74
C PHE A 362 15.03 -13.00 6.03
N TYR A 363 15.08 -12.23 7.11
CA TYR A 363 15.46 -12.75 8.44
C TYR A 363 14.96 -11.83 9.56
N GLN A 364 14.83 -12.43 10.76
CA GLN A 364 14.60 -11.70 12.00
C GLN A 364 15.90 -11.01 12.45
N VAL A 365 15.79 -9.75 12.87
CA VAL A 365 16.93 -8.96 13.39
C VAL A 365 16.93 -8.92 14.90
N PHE A 366 15.75 -8.76 15.51
CA PHE A 366 15.64 -8.65 16.96
C PHE A 366 14.30 -9.21 17.46
N ASP A 367 14.34 -9.81 18.65
CA ASP A 367 13.18 -10.33 19.38
C ASP A 367 13.20 -9.75 20.80
N PHE A 368 12.33 -8.78 21.06
CA PHE A 368 12.21 -8.09 22.33
C PHE A 368 11.67 -8.98 23.46
N THR A 369 11.05 -10.10 23.15
CA THR A 369 10.60 -11.07 24.17
C THR A 369 11.77 -11.74 24.89
N LYS A 370 12.97 -11.67 24.32
CA LYS A 370 14.22 -12.19 24.92
C LYS A 370 14.90 -11.23 25.90
N LEU A 371 14.36 -10.01 26.02
CA LEU A 371 14.84 -9.07 27.04
C LEU A 371 14.33 -9.48 28.43
N ASP A 372 14.87 -8.82 29.44
CA ASP A 372 14.37 -8.91 30.81
C ASP A 372 12.86 -8.65 30.85
N LYS A 373 12.11 -9.27 31.75
CA LYS A 373 10.66 -9.26 31.90
C LYS A 373 9.89 -10.03 30.80
N GLY A 374 10.48 -10.30 29.62
CA GLY A 374 9.93 -11.23 28.61
C GLY A 374 8.74 -10.75 27.77
N ASP A 375 8.30 -9.47 27.89
CA ASP A 375 7.17 -8.94 27.15
C ASP A 375 7.33 -7.47 26.71
N TRP A 376 8.55 -7.01 26.55
CA TRP A 376 8.83 -5.74 25.91
C TRP A 376 8.33 -5.70 24.49
N ARG A 377 7.71 -4.60 24.10
CA ARG A 377 7.04 -4.42 22.80
C ARG A 377 7.37 -3.07 22.21
N LEU A 378 7.44 -3.02 20.89
CA LEU A 378 7.42 -1.78 20.15
C LEU A 378 6.01 -1.16 20.22
N TYR A 379 5.92 0.12 20.51
CA TYR A 379 4.69 0.88 20.43
C TYR A 379 4.53 1.49 19.04
N GLY A 380 3.37 1.30 18.44
CA GLY A 380 3.00 1.91 17.17
C GLY A 380 4.07 1.70 16.08
N THR A 381 4.58 2.80 15.57
CA THR A 381 5.63 2.86 14.55
C THR A 381 6.99 3.21 15.13
N GLY A 382 7.14 3.01 16.42
CA GLY A 382 8.19 3.55 17.26
C GLY A 382 9.57 2.97 17.01
N PHE A 383 10.01 2.85 15.75
CA PHE A 383 11.41 2.61 15.46
C PHE A 383 11.87 3.32 14.18
N ARG A 384 13.12 3.69 14.17
CA ARG A 384 13.82 4.25 13.02
C ARG A 384 15.27 3.81 13.05
N ILE A 385 15.92 3.84 11.90
CA ILE A 385 17.36 3.65 11.76
C ILE A 385 18.00 5.02 11.68
N ASP A 386 19.04 5.23 12.51
CA ASP A 386 19.86 6.42 12.45
C ASP A 386 20.64 6.41 11.12
N PRO A 387 20.52 7.47 10.30
CA PRO A 387 21.16 7.48 8.99
C PRO A 387 22.70 7.58 9.04
N VAL A 388 23.27 7.95 10.18
CA VAL A 388 24.72 8.13 10.35
C VAL A 388 25.39 6.86 10.85
N ASP A 389 24.88 6.25 11.91
CA ASP A 389 25.50 5.08 12.56
C ASP A 389 24.82 3.74 12.24
N ASP A 390 23.69 3.77 11.54
CA ASP A 390 22.88 2.61 11.13
C ASP A 390 22.32 1.80 12.32
N ASN A 391 22.26 2.38 13.52
CA ASN A 391 21.64 1.75 14.67
C ASN A 391 20.11 1.94 14.63
N MET A 392 19.39 0.95 15.11
CA MET A 392 17.93 1.02 15.28
C MET A 392 17.59 1.64 16.63
N TYR A 393 16.81 2.70 16.62
CA TYR A 393 16.23 3.36 17.79
C TYR A 393 14.81 2.86 17.96
N CYS A 394 14.55 2.09 19.02
CA CYS A 394 13.31 1.35 19.23
C CYS A 394 12.60 1.80 20.50
N PHE A 395 11.37 2.28 20.40
CA PHE A 395 10.57 2.65 21.57
C PHE A 395 9.81 1.45 22.10
N LEU A 396 10.15 1.09 23.30
CA LEU A 396 9.60 -0.07 23.97
C LEU A 396 8.68 0.34 25.11
N TYR A 397 7.66 -0.44 25.33
CA TYR A 397 6.86 -0.41 26.54
C TYR A 397 6.66 -1.81 27.11
N HIS A 398 6.47 -1.86 28.40
CA HIS A 398 6.19 -3.07 29.16
C HIS A 398 4.83 -2.90 29.82
N GLU A 399 3.84 -3.74 29.52
CA GLU A 399 2.44 -3.62 29.94
C GLU A 399 1.75 -2.28 29.59
N PHE A 400 0.75 -2.33 28.75
CA PHE A 400 0.09 -1.15 28.18
C PHE A 400 -0.41 -0.12 29.22
N LEU A 401 -0.87 -0.59 30.38
CA LEU A 401 -1.37 0.28 31.45
C LEU A 401 -0.29 0.66 32.49
N ASN A 402 0.93 0.22 32.31
CA ASN A 402 2.06 0.58 33.15
C ASN A 402 2.94 1.61 32.36
N PRO A 403 3.22 2.79 32.94
CA PRO A 403 4.00 3.82 32.25
C PRO A 403 5.50 3.48 32.13
N GLU A 404 5.86 2.21 32.07
CA GLU A 404 7.23 1.79 31.77
C GLU A 404 7.50 1.87 30.27
N HIS A 405 8.24 2.87 29.89
CA HIS A 405 8.74 3.06 28.54
C HIS A 405 10.27 3.16 28.56
N GLU A 406 10.90 2.73 27.50
CA GLU A 406 12.34 2.93 27.29
C GLU A 406 12.66 3.06 25.82
N LEU A 407 13.76 3.74 25.54
CA LEU A 407 14.40 3.70 24.22
C LEU A 407 15.52 2.65 24.26
N ALA A 408 15.44 1.66 23.38
CA ALA A 408 16.51 0.71 23.12
C ALA A 408 17.22 1.08 21.81
N VAL A 409 18.54 1.11 21.84
CA VAL A 409 19.39 1.33 20.66
C VAL A 409 20.10 0.03 20.34
N ILE A 410 19.94 -0.46 19.11
CA ILE A 410 20.31 -1.82 18.70
C ILE A 410 21.01 -1.76 17.35
N LYS A 411 22.11 -2.50 17.19
CA LYS A 411 22.76 -2.68 15.89
C LYS A 411 21.94 -3.56 14.98
N THR A 412 22.05 -3.31 13.68
CA THR A 412 21.40 -4.09 12.62
C THR A 412 22.08 -5.44 12.33
N ASP A 413 22.98 -5.89 13.21
CA ASP A 413 23.83 -7.09 13.07
C ASP A 413 23.13 -8.41 13.43
N GLY A 414 21.90 -8.40 13.91
CA GLY A 414 21.12 -9.59 14.26
C GLY A 414 20.77 -10.44 13.04
N ARG A 415 20.67 -11.76 13.23
CA ARG A 415 20.34 -12.74 12.19
C ARG A 415 19.57 -13.93 12.78
N GLY A 416 18.33 -14.09 12.35
CA GLY A 416 17.50 -15.22 12.79
C GLY A 416 17.35 -15.28 14.31
N ASP A 417 17.80 -16.34 14.93
CA ASP A 417 17.71 -16.51 16.40
C ASP A 417 18.72 -15.68 17.20
N THR A 418 19.69 -15.07 16.52
CA THR A 418 20.70 -14.21 17.16
C THR A 418 20.23 -12.76 17.08
N ASN A 419 19.85 -12.20 18.23
CA ASN A 419 19.49 -10.79 18.35
C ASN A 419 20.66 -9.88 18.00
N GLY A 420 20.37 -8.73 17.41
CA GLY A 420 21.33 -7.65 17.20
C GLY A 420 21.95 -7.19 18.52
N THR A 421 23.13 -6.62 18.43
CA THR A 421 23.88 -6.13 19.60
C THR A 421 23.17 -4.94 20.22
N MET A 422 22.83 -5.03 21.52
CA MET A 422 22.30 -3.92 22.30
C MET A 422 23.38 -2.87 22.53
N VAL A 423 23.18 -1.65 22.04
CA VAL A 423 24.07 -0.50 22.23
C VAL A 423 23.73 0.22 23.52
N GLY A 424 22.46 0.45 23.79
CA GLY A 424 22.02 1.13 25.00
C GLY A 424 20.53 0.93 25.29
N ARG A 425 20.17 1.14 26.55
CA ARG A 425 18.78 1.18 27.02
C ARG A 425 18.61 2.41 27.89
N TYR A 426 17.63 3.24 27.58
CA TYR A 426 17.40 4.53 28.20
C TYR A 426 15.97 4.60 28.73
N PRO A 427 15.74 4.22 30.01
CA PRO A 427 14.41 4.25 30.59
C PRO A 427 13.86 5.68 30.67
N TYR A 428 12.57 5.83 30.43
CA TYR A 428 11.83 7.07 30.70
C TYR A 428 11.46 7.17 32.17
N GLU A 429 11.30 8.41 32.65
CA GLU A 429 10.69 8.66 33.94
C GLU A 429 9.24 8.13 33.97
N LYS A 430 8.90 7.40 35.07
CA LYS A 430 7.59 6.77 35.24
C LYS A 430 6.44 7.72 35.61
N VAL A 431 6.57 9.00 35.35
CA VAL A 431 5.65 10.04 35.77
C VAL A 431 4.63 10.42 34.72
N ASN A 432 4.76 9.84 33.50
CA ASN A 432 3.90 10.18 32.39
C ASN A 432 3.72 8.97 31.44
N TYR A 433 2.63 9.00 30.64
CA TYR A 433 2.42 8.08 29.52
C TYR A 433 2.95 8.76 28.25
N TRP A 434 4.19 8.47 27.90
CA TRP A 434 4.86 9.18 26.83
C TRP A 434 4.35 8.78 25.44
N PHE A 435 3.98 7.51 25.24
CA PHE A 435 3.59 6.97 23.96
C PHE A 435 4.45 7.51 22.80
N PRO A 436 5.74 7.16 22.78
CA PRO A 436 6.66 7.69 21.79
C PRO A 436 6.27 7.23 20.39
N ALA A 437 6.10 8.17 19.48
CA ALA A 437 5.69 7.87 18.11
C ALA A 437 6.87 7.58 17.20
N LEU A 438 7.90 8.44 17.19
CA LEU A 438 9.06 8.23 16.35
C LEU A 438 10.30 9.05 16.82
N PRO A 439 11.53 8.55 16.54
CA PRO A 439 12.74 9.33 16.65
C PRO A 439 12.93 10.25 15.45
N VAL A 440 13.55 11.40 15.69
CA VAL A 440 14.01 12.32 14.65
C VAL A 440 15.46 12.66 14.95
N PHE A 441 16.33 12.39 14.00
CA PHE A 441 17.76 12.63 14.16
C PHE A 441 18.11 14.05 13.72
N PRO A 442 18.87 14.82 14.51
CA PRO A 442 19.25 16.18 14.18
C PRO A 442 20.32 16.29 13.11
N ASP A 443 21.00 15.18 12.82
CA ASP A 443 21.99 15.11 11.77
C ASP A 443 21.34 15.39 10.42
N ASN A 444 21.69 16.53 9.84
CA ASN A 444 21.26 16.94 8.52
C ASN A 444 22.43 17.66 7.86
N MET A 445 23.24 16.88 7.17
CA MET A 445 24.50 17.32 6.57
C MET A 445 24.28 17.72 5.11
N ALA A 446 25.09 18.65 4.65
CA ALA A 446 25.14 18.97 3.23
C ALA A 446 25.95 17.88 2.49
N PRO A 447 25.55 17.49 1.27
CA PRO A 447 26.35 16.56 0.50
C PRO A 447 27.70 17.17 0.12
N THR A 448 28.71 16.33 -0.07
CA THR A 448 30.05 16.72 -0.50
C THR A 448 30.24 16.34 -1.96
N ILE A 449 30.72 17.28 -2.78
CA ILE A 449 31.00 17.01 -4.18
C ILE A 449 32.42 16.44 -4.31
N THR A 450 32.51 15.28 -4.95
CA THR A 450 33.76 14.57 -5.19
C THR A 450 34.49 15.08 -6.44
N ASP A 451 35.68 14.59 -6.68
CA ASP A 451 36.46 14.83 -7.92
C ASP A 451 35.84 14.14 -9.15
N GLY A 452 34.80 13.27 -8.94
CA GLY A 452 34.04 12.65 -10.02
C GLY A 452 33.31 13.65 -10.92
N LEU A 453 32.97 14.85 -10.37
CA LEU A 453 32.39 15.95 -11.16
C LEU A 453 33.45 17.04 -11.40
N PRO A 454 34.09 17.08 -12.59
CA PRO A 454 35.11 18.07 -12.90
C PRO A 454 34.50 19.48 -13.04
N SER A 455 35.31 20.51 -12.84
CA SER A 455 34.90 21.90 -13.05
C SER A 455 34.83 22.29 -14.52
N GLU A 456 35.41 21.48 -15.39
CA GLU A 456 35.44 21.71 -16.84
C GLU A 456 35.30 20.38 -17.58
N ILE A 457 34.44 20.36 -18.59
CA ILE A 457 34.24 19.23 -19.51
C ILE A 457 34.39 19.75 -20.92
N THR A 458 35.35 19.20 -21.68
CA THR A 458 35.54 19.56 -23.09
C THR A 458 35.05 18.42 -23.99
N PHE A 459 34.12 18.71 -24.86
CA PHE A 459 33.62 17.79 -25.86
C PHE A 459 34.37 18.00 -27.19
N SER A 460 34.76 16.89 -27.79
CA SER A 460 35.47 16.82 -29.08
C SER A 460 35.05 15.55 -29.82
N ALA A 461 35.54 15.32 -31.01
CA ALA A 461 35.30 14.10 -31.76
C ALA A 461 35.67 12.81 -30.99
N GLU A 462 36.60 12.89 -30.01
CA GLU A 462 37.08 11.76 -29.21
C GLU A 462 36.35 11.67 -27.85
N ASN A 463 35.75 12.77 -27.39
CA ASN A 463 35.04 12.84 -26.15
C ASN A 463 33.63 13.42 -26.38
N THR A 464 32.65 12.57 -26.62
CA THR A 464 31.30 12.94 -27.05
C THR A 464 30.28 12.88 -25.94
N LYS A 465 30.63 12.36 -24.74
CA LYS A 465 29.70 12.17 -23.65
C LYS A 465 30.42 12.14 -22.29
N TYR A 466 29.90 12.84 -21.33
CA TYR A 466 30.23 12.66 -19.91
C TYR A 466 29.08 11.89 -19.29
N SER A 467 29.39 10.80 -18.60
CA SER A 467 28.37 9.97 -17.88
C SER A 467 28.99 9.40 -16.61
N LYS A 468 28.40 9.71 -15.48
CA LYS A 468 28.84 9.25 -14.15
C LYS A 468 27.66 8.93 -13.24
N SER A 469 27.79 7.87 -12.44
CA SER A 469 26.86 7.62 -11.34
C SER A 469 26.91 8.76 -10.32
N MET A 470 25.80 9.09 -9.73
CA MET A 470 25.73 10.10 -8.67
C MET A 470 26.58 9.69 -7.47
N ASP A 471 26.74 8.40 -7.18
CA ASP A 471 27.64 7.88 -6.13
C ASP A 471 29.12 8.16 -6.39
N GLU A 472 29.49 8.44 -7.63
CA GLU A 472 30.86 8.87 -7.99
C GLU A 472 31.02 10.40 -7.92
N ILE A 473 29.89 11.15 -7.90
CA ILE A 473 29.85 12.62 -8.00
C ILE A 473 29.69 13.27 -6.64
N ILE A 474 28.86 12.67 -5.76
CA ILE A 474 28.58 13.19 -4.44
C ILE A 474 28.69 12.10 -3.38
N GLU A 475 29.04 12.52 -2.18
CA GLU A 475 28.95 11.73 -0.94
C GLU A 475 28.00 12.43 0.03
N ASP A 476 27.23 11.65 0.76
CA ASP A 476 26.31 12.14 1.79
C ASP A 476 26.44 11.28 3.05
N GLY A 477 26.61 11.91 4.17
CA GLY A 477 26.88 11.22 5.45
C GLY A 477 25.63 10.64 6.10
N ASP A 478 24.47 11.26 5.84
CA ASP A 478 23.22 10.98 6.54
C ASP A 478 22.01 10.73 5.60
N ASN A 479 22.24 10.70 4.28
CA ASN A 479 21.17 10.45 3.33
C ASN A 479 21.61 9.49 2.22
N MET A 480 20.65 8.87 1.54
CA MET A 480 20.90 8.08 0.34
C MET A 480 21.18 9.00 -0.85
N ILE A 481 22.16 8.69 -1.65
CA ILE A 481 22.49 9.48 -2.85
C ILE A 481 21.29 9.59 -3.80
N SER A 482 20.51 8.53 -3.92
CA SER A 482 19.28 8.51 -4.72
C SER A 482 18.17 9.45 -4.20
N ALA A 483 18.24 9.87 -2.94
CA ALA A 483 17.32 10.85 -2.34
C ALA A 483 17.81 12.30 -2.56
N VAL A 484 19.06 12.50 -2.94
CA VAL A 484 19.60 13.85 -3.23
C VAL A 484 19.00 14.38 -4.52
N VAL A 485 18.29 15.49 -4.42
CA VAL A 485 17.62 16.10 -5.58
C VAL A 485 18.61 16.98 -6.35
N THR A 486 18.92 16.57 -7.57
CA THR A 486 19.78 17.35 -8.46
C THR A 486 18.96 18.26 -9.35
N THR A 487 19.27 19.55 -9.34
CA THR A 487 18.72 20.54 -10.27
C THR A 487 19.83 21.03 -11.17
N ILE A 488 19.58 21.08 -12.48
CA ILE A 488 20.54 21.53 -13.48
C ILE A 488 19.96 22.74 -14.19
N VAL A 489 20.68 23.87 -14.11
CA VAL A 489 20.39 25.05 -14.93
C VAL A 489 21.32 25.02 -16.15
N ASN A 490 20.73 24.72 -17.30
CA ASN A 490 21.41 24.73 -18.59
C ASN A 490 20.95 25.96 -19.40
N PRO A 491 21.81 26.95 -19.63
CA PRO A 491 21.44 28.14 -20.38
C PRO A 491 21.33 27.91 -21.90
N ASN A 492 21.85 26.78 -22.40
CA ASN A 492 21.86 26.44 -23.83
C ASN A 492 21.35 25.02 -24.07
N PRO A 493 20.09 24.71 -23.77
CA PRO A 493 19.51 23.39 -23.91
C PRO A 493 19.45 22.93 -25.39
N GLU A 494 19.59 23.85 -26.33
CA GLU A 494 19.66 23.58 -27.76
C GLU A 494 21.05 23.10 -28.22
N LEU A 495 22.09 23.23 -27.39
CA LEU A 495 23.47 22.85 -27.74
C LEU A 495 23.92 21.60 -26.96
N ILE A 496 23.54 21.49 -25.71
CA ILE A 496 23.90 20.37 -24.85
C ILE A 496 22.69 19.86 -24.06
N SER A 497 22.64 18.56 -23.86
CA SER A 497 21.78 17.92 -22.87
C SER A 497 22.52 17.77 -21.55
N ALA A 498 21.82 17.93 -20.43
CA ALA A 498 22.35 17.65 -19.12
C ALA A 498 21.20 17.17 -18.23
N GLU A 499 21.23 15.91 -17.79
CA GLU A 499 20.14 15.31 -17.04
C GLU A 499 20.63 14.21 -16.09
N VAL A 500 19.85 13.95 -15.05
CA VAL A 500 20.06 12.79 -14.15
C VAL A 500 18.92 11.81 -14.36
N ILE A 501 19.26 10.61 -14.82
CA ILE A 501 18.32 9.50 -15.01
C ILE A 501 18.91 8.25 -14.35
N ASN A 502 18.11 7.49 -13.63
CA ASN A 502 18.52 6.26 -12.93
C ASN A 502 19.83 6.44 -12.15
N ASN A 503 19.90 7.50 -11.34
CA ASN A 503 21.06 7.85 -10.51
C ASN A 503 22.36 8.11 -11.32
N THR A 504 22.25 8.48 -12.61
CA THR A 504 23.39 8.75 -13.49
C THR A 504 23.27 10.15 -14.10
N LEU A 505 24.26 11.00 -13.86
CA LEU A 505 24.40 12.28 -14.53
C LEU A 505 24.99 12.07 -15.92
N THR A 506 24.29 12.56 -16.93
CA THR A 506 24.75 12.55 -18.31
C THR A 506 24.76 13.97 -18.83
N ILE A 507 25.90 14.38 -19.43
CA ILE A 507 26.06 15.62 -20.14
C ILE A 507 26.62 15.29 -21.53
N ALA A 508 25.95 15.75 -22.59
CA ALA A 508 26.39 15.47 -23.97
C ALA A 508 25.99 16.61 -24.93
N PRO A 509 26.76 16.88 -25.98
CA PRO A 509 26.33 17.72 -27.07
C PRO A 509 25.10 17.12 -27.76
N ILE A 510 24.19 17.97 -28.20
CA ILE A 510 23.04 17.58 -29.04
C ILE A 510 23.22 18.10 -30.48
N VAL A 511 24.28 18.87 -30.70
CA VAL A 511 24.70 19.38 -32.02
C VAL A 511 26.00 18.72 -32.41
N GLU A 512 26.17 18.38 -33.71
CA GLU A 512 27.36 17.70 -34.19
C GLU A 512 28.54 18.64 -34.39
N GLU A 513 28.26 19.86 -34.85
CA GLU A 513 29.26 20.86 -35.08
C GLU A 513 28.79 22.25 -34.62
N VAL A 514 29.70 23.01 -34.10
CA VAL A 514 29.53 24.44 -33.87
C VAL A 514 30.48 25.20 -34.78
N GLN A 515 30.02 26.28 -35.40
CA GLN A 515 30.86 27.09 -36.31
C GLN A 515 32.02 27.76 -35.56
N GLU A 516 31.80 28.05 -34.28
CA GLU A 516 32.82 28.58 -33.37
C GLU A 516 32.74 27.81 -32.03
N ALA A 517 33.90 27.64 -31.40
CA ALA A 517 33.94 27.03 -30.06
C ALA A 517 32.98 27.79 -29.10
N LYS A 518 32.21 27.03 -28.33
CA LYS A 518 31.24 27.56 -27.34
C LYS A 518 31.67 27.16 -25.96
N GLU A 519 31.47 28.08 -25.02
CA GLU A 519 31.58 27.85 -23.57
C GLU A 519 30.20 28.01 -22.93
N ILE A 520 29.77 26.99 -22.23
CA ILE A 520 28.45 26.93 -21.62
C ILE A 520 28.65 26.68 -20.12
N GLN A 521 28.13 27.58 -19.28
CA GLN A 521 28.22 27.45 -17.82
C GLN A 521 26.98 26.73 -17.29
N LEU A 522 27.11 25.45 -16.98
CA LEU A 522 26.06 24.71 -16.23
C LEU A 522 26.16 25.05 -14.76
N LYS A 523 25.00 25.18 -14.11
CA LYS A 523 24.91 25.21 -12.66
C LYS A 523 24.20 23.96 -12.17
N LEU A 524 24.88 23.16 -11.39
CA LEU A 524 24.33 21.99 -10.73
C LEU A 524 24.10 22.31 -9.26
N SER A 525 22.93 21.96 -8.75
CA SER A 525 22.57 22.11 -7.35
C SER A 525 22.16 20.76 -6.80
N PHE A 526 22.79 20.35 -5.71
CA PHE A 526 22.51 19.10 -5.02
C PHE A 526 21.87 19.42 -3.68
N ASN A 527 20.61 19.04 -3.52
CA ASN A 527 19.80 19.28 -2.33
C ASN A 527 19.57 17.96 -1.58
N SER A 528 20.21 17.83 -0.43
CA SER A 528 19.98 16.73 0.51
C SER A 528 19.19 17.27 1.70
N ASN A 529 17.94 16.84 1.85
CA ASN A 529 17.05 17.25 2.95
C ASN A 529 17.10 18.76 3.27
N GLY A 530 17.10 19.63 2.23
CA GLY A 530 17.17 21.08 2.39
C GLY A 530 18.57 21.64 2.62
N LYS A 531 19.60 20.82 2.57
CA LYS A 531 21.01 21.26 2.55
C LYS A 531 21.51 21.30 1.13
N LEU A 532 21.86 22.49 0.66
CA LEU A 532 22.18 22.75 -0.73
C LEU A 532 23.66 22.96 -0.94
N VAL A 533 24.22 22.23 -1.90
CA VAL A 533 25.59 22.48 -2.42
C VAL A 533 25.52 22.72 -3.93
N ASN A 534 26.26 23.73 -4.39
CA ASN A 534 26.26 24.13 -5.80
C ASN A 534 27.62 23.85 -6.43
N LYS A 535 27.59 23.49 -7.71
CA LYS A 535 28.78 23.31 -8.56
C LYS A 535 28.54 23.94 -9.91
N ASP A 536 29.42 24.85 -10.28
CA ASP A 536 29.50 25.35 -11.63
C ASP A 536 30.41 24.44 -12.48
N VAL A 537 29.94 24.04 -13.66
CA VAL A 537 30.66 23.20 -14.59
C VAL A 537 30.75 23.92 -15.93
N LEU A 538 31.96 24.24 -16.38
CA LEU A 538 32.21 24.83 -17.68
C LEU A 538 32.24 23.74 -18.74
N VAL A 539 31.28 23.76 -19.66
CA VAL A 539 31.23 22.84 -20.79
C VAL A 539 31.77 23.59 -22.01
N LYS A 540 32.79 23.02 -22.63
CA LYS A 540 33.42 23.55 -23.86
C LYS A 540 33.06 22.65 -25.04
N LEU A 541 32.46 23.23 -26.08
CA LEU A 541 32.26 22.58 -27.38
C LEU A 541 33.33 23.07 -28.34
N THR A 542 34.13 22.17 -28.84
CA THR A 542 35.08 22.48 -29.93
C THR A 542 34.36 22.46 -31.28
N THR A 543 34.92 23.08 -32.32
CA THR A 543 34.35 23.10 -33.67
C THR A 543 34.14 21.72 -34.28
N SER A 544 34.83 20.70 -33.75
CA SER A 544 34.70 19.29 -34.12
C SER A 544 33.95 18.46 -33.06
N SER A 545 33.18 19.09 -32.20
CA SER A 545 32.34 18.35 -31.22
C SER A 545 31.20 17.68 -31.96
N THR A 546 31.15 16.37 -31.94
CA THR A 546 30.04 15.61 -32.50
C THR A 546 29.14 15.13 -31.41
N ALA A 547 27.83 15.39 -31.50
CA ALA A 547 26.85 14.70 -30.72
C ALA A 547 26.92 13.20 -31.04
N PRO A 548 26.87 12.31 -30.06
CA PRO A 548 26.82 10.88 -30.34
C PRO A 548 25.60 10.55 -31.20
N PHE A 549 25.81 9.72 -32.24
CA PHE A 549 24.69 9.18 -33.02
C PHE A 549 23.99 8.12 -32.18
N GLU A 550 23.00 8.53 -31.46
CA GLU A 550 22.27 7.65 -30.57
C GLU A 550 20.79 8.01 -30.39
N PHE A 551 19.97 6.99 -30.14
CA PHE A 551 18.60 7.24 -29.75
C PHE A 551 18.54 7.96 -28.40
N LYS A 552 17.65 8.93 -28.31
CA LYS A 552 17.35 9.61 -27.04
C LYS A 552 16.83 8.62 -25.98
N GLU A 553 16.06 7.66 -26.43
CA GLU A 553 15.51 6.58 -25.60
C GLU A 553 15.94 5.24 -26.20
N LYS A 554 16.61 4.40 -25.40
CA LYS A 554 17.11 3.08 -25.82
C LYS A 554 16.05 1.99 -25.74
N GLU A 555 15.05 2.20 -24.91
CA GLU A 555 13.93 1.29 -24.72
C GLU A 555 12.63 2.09 -24.70
N ILE A 556 11.65 1.62 -25.43
CA ILE A 556 10.34 2.27 -25.54
C ILE A 556 9.26 1.20 -25.42
N THR A 557 8.22 1.53 -24.68
CA THR A 557 7.02 0.68 -24.58
C THR A 557 5.83 1.39 -25.23
N LEU A 558 5.14 0.68 -26.14
CA LEU A 558 3.88 1.10 -26.73
C LEU A 558 2.74 0.28 -26.13
N ASP A 559 1.76 0.93 -25.54
CA ASP A 559 0.61 0.28 -24.92
C ASP A 559 -0.45 -0.08 -25.97
N GLY A 560 -0.37 -1.29 -26.51
CA GLY A 560 -1.32 -1.82 -27.44
C GLY A 560 -0.97 -1.64 -28.92
N LYS A 561 -1.79 -2.27 -29.78
CA LYS A 561 -1.65 -2.22 -31.24
C LYS A 561 -2.18 -0.89 -31.80
N GLY A 562 -1.67 -0.45 -32.97
CA GLY A 562 -2.12 0.75 -33.65
C GLY A 562 -1.61 2.06 -33.04
N LYS A 563 -0.63 2.01 -32.15
CA LYS A 563 0.02 3.18 -31.56
C LYS A 563 1.21 3.59 -32.43
N SER A 564 1.40 4.89 -32.58
CA SER A 564 2.55 5.44 -33.32
C SER A 564 3.31 6.44 -32.45
N LEU A 565 4.64 6.43 -32.58
CA LEU A 565 5.55 7.31 -31.88
C LEU A 565 6.72 7.68 -32.81
N ALA A 566 7.12 8.93 -32.84
CA ALA A 566 8.32 9.38 -33.54
C ALA A 566 9.54 9.14 -32.66
N LEU A 567 10.51 8.40 -33.14
CA LEU A 567 11.80 8.20 -32.49
C LEU A 567 12.71 9.40 -32.77
N THR A 568 13.43 9.84 -31.75
CA THR A 568 14.40 10.91 -31.86
C THR A 568 15.80 10.33 -31.77
N ILE A 569 16.65 10.69 -32.74
CA ILE A 569 18.07 10.35 -32.75
C ILE A 569 18.88 11.63 -32.69
N SER A 570 19.91 11.66 -31.88
CA SER A 570 20.92 12.73 -31.87
C SER A 570 22.03 12.42 -32.89
N GLY A 571 22.85 13.41 -33.19
CA GLY A 571 23.99 13.21 -34.05
C GLY A 571 23.71 13.14 -35.56
N LEU A 572 22.54 13.58 -35.99
CA LEU A 572 22.16 13.60 -37.40
C LEU A 572 22.68 14.80 -38.21
N ALA A 573 23.13 15.93 -37.59
CA ALA A 573 23.67 17.16 -38.25
C ALA A 573 22.91 17.61 -39.50
N GLY A 574 21.60 17.50 -39.50
CA GLY A 574 20.77 17.83 -40.69
C GLY A 574 20.74 16.73 -41.77
N GLU A 575 21.40 15.62 -41.57
CA GLU A 575 21.30 14.42 -42.40
C GLU A 575 20.05 13.59 -42.14
N GLN A 576 19.74 12.69 -43.05
CA GLN A 576 18.68 11.73 -42.86
C GLN A 576 19.23 10.38 -42.37
N ALA A 577 18.54 9.74 -41.48
CA ALA A 577 18.77 8.34 -41.14
C ALA A 577 18.00 7.40 -42.09
N SER A 578 18.52 6.21 -42.29
CA SER A 578 17.78 5.06 -42.78
C SER A 578 17.30 4.24 -41.59
N TRP A 579 16.06 3.78 -41.65
CA TRP A 579 15.40 3.10 -40.55
C TRP A 579 15.07 1.67 -40.93
N SER A 580 15.22 0.75 -40.00
CA SER A 580 14.80 -0.64 -40.18
C SER A 580 14.30 -1.21 -38.88
N SER A 581 13.37 -2.15 -38.98
CA SER A 581 12.87 -2.94 -37.87
C SER A 581 13.31 -4.40 -38.01
N SER A 582 13.74 -5.03 -36.92
CA SER A 582 14.06 -6.46 -36.92
C SER A 582 12.83 -7.32 -37.17
N HIS A 583 11.64 -6.80 -36.78
CA HIS A 583 10.35 -7.44 -36.94
C HIS A 583 9.27 -6.43 -37.38
N PRO A 584 9.22 -6.07 -38.72
CA PRO A 584 8.24 -5.12 -39.22
C PRO A 584 6.79 -5.54 -39.02
N GLU A 585 6.53 -6.84 -38.86
CA GLU A 585 5.26 -7.44 -38.54
C GLU A 585 4.84 -7.22 -37.10
N ILE A 586 5.76 -6.84 -36.20
CA ILE A 586 5.45 -6.41 -34.83
C ILE A 586 5.43 -4.89 -34.76
N ILE A 587 6.47 -4.26 -35.26
CA ILE A 587 6.63 -2.80 -35.25
C ILE A 587 7.17 -2.38 -36.60
N ASN A 588 6.34 -1.65 -37.32
CA ASN A 588 6.77 -1.01 -38.57
C ASN A 588 7.39 0.34 -38.27
N VAL A 589 8.42 0.72 -39.02
CA VAL A 589 9.07 2.03 -38.92
C VAL A 589 9.05 2.73 -40.28
N SER A 590 8.67 4.00 -40.30
CA SER A 590 8.68 4.83 -41.49
C SER A 590 10.07 5.39 -41.79
N ASN A 591 10.24 5.94 -43.01
CA ASN A 591 11.48 6.63 -43.41
C ASN A 591 11.77 7.87 -42.54
N ASP A 592 10.80 8.39 -41.84
CA ASP A 592 10.92 9.55 -40.94
C ASP A 592 11.09 9.15 -39.47
N GLY A 593 11.35 7.84 -39.19
CA GLY A 593 11.56 7.34 -37.85
C GLY A 593 10.31 7.20 -36.99
N ILE A 594 9.10 7.19 -37.62
CA ILE A 594 7.86 6.95 -36.88
C ILE A 594 7.62 5.44 -36.79
N VAL A 595 7.63 4.92 -35.58
CA VAL A 595 7.27 3.53 -35.31
C VAL A 595 5.77 3.38 -35.14
N THR A 596 5.22 2.29 -35.66
CA THR A 596 3.81 1.95 -35.52
C THR A 596 3.69 0.51 -35.06
N SER A 597 2.96 0.28 -33.97
CA SER A 597 2.74 -1.04 -33.40
C SER A 597 1.69 -1.82 -34.22
N VAL A 598 2.07 -3.00 -34.70
CA VAL A 598 1.24 -3.89 -35.55
C VAL A 598 0.81 -5.13 -34.74
N ALA A 599 1.72 -5.78 -34.05
CA ALA A 599 1.49 -6.94 -33.23
C ALA A 599 2.15 -6.80 -31.86
N TYR A 600 1.81 -7.65 -30.91
CA TYR A 600 2.46 -7.69 -29.60
C TYR A 600 3.82 -8.37 -29.67
N GLY A 601 4.79 -7.86 -28.94
CA GLY A 601 6.17 -8.36 -28.91
C GLY A 601 7.17 -7.24 -28.92
N THR A 602 8.43 -7.60 -29.10
CA THR A 602 9.57 -6.68 -29.09
C THR A 602 10.25 -6.70 -30.45
N ALA A 603 10.67 -5.54 -30.94
CA ALA A 603 11.51 -5.41 -32.11
C ALA A 603 12.64 -4.41 -31.85
N GLU A 604 13.79 -4.67 -32.44
CA GLU A 604 14.88 -3.72 -32.50
C GLU A 604 14.64 -2.75 -33.69
N ILE A 605 14.60 -1.48 -33.38
CA ILE A 605 14.56 -0.43 -34.41
C ILE A 605 15.96 0.13 -34.56
N ARG A 606 16.51 -0.04 -35.73
CA ARG A 606 17.86 0.45 -36.08
C ARG A 606 17.75 1.71 -36.92
N ALA A 607 18.46 2.75 -36.51
CA ALA A 607 18.74 3.90 -37.31
C ALA A 607 20.20 3.84 -37.78
N THR A 608 20.44 4.21 -39.00
CA THR A 608 21.79 4.28 -39.59
C THR A 608 21.93 5.59 -40.38
N SER A 609 23.00 6.32 -40.16
CA SER A 609 23.27 7.54 -40.95
C SER A 609 23.40 7.21 -42.45
N LYS A 610 22.75 7.97 -43.29
CA LYS A 610 22.83 7.75 -44.75
C LYS A 610 24.19 8.16 -45.36
N THR A 611 24.89 9.09 -44.74
CA THR A 611 26.18 9.58 -45.21
C THR A 611 27.36 8.95 -44.51
N ARG A 612 27.12 8.44 -43.25
CA ARG A 612 28.12 7.76 -42.39
C ARG A 612 27.57 6.39 -41.96
N PRO A 613 27.58 5.38 -42.87
CA PRO A 613 26.95 4.09 -42.60
C PRO A 613 27.55 3.31 -41.43
N GLU A 614 28.74 3.67 -40.98
CA GLU A 614 29.38 3.14 -39.77
C GLU A 614 28.71 3.62 -38.50
N MET A 615 27.96 4.72 -38.54
CA MET A 615 27.21 5.28 -37.44
C MET A 615 25.79 4.70 -37.44
N SER A 616 25.53 3.85 -36.50
CA SER A 616 24.21 3.28 -36.31
C SER A 616 23.94 3.04 -34.82
N ASP A 617 22.67 3.09 -34.47
CA ASP A 617 22.22 2.79 -33.12
C ASP A 617 20.90 2.03 -33.15
N VAL A 618 20.57 1.41 -32.00
CA VAL A 618 19.41 0.54 -31.85
C VAL A 618 18.56 1.01 -30.66
N CYS A 619 17.27 1.11 -30.89
CA CYS A 619 16.24 1.29 -29.85
C CYS A 619 15.39 0.02 -29.76
N ILE A 620 15.19 -0.50 -28.57
CA ILE A 620 14.31 -1.64 -28.32
C ILE A 620 12.91 -1.09 -28.13
N VAL A 621 11.99 -1.47 -29.01
CA VAL A 621 10.59 -1.07 -28.88
C VAL A 621 9.76 -2.30 -28.55
N THR A 622 9.01 -2.22 -27.45
CA THR A 622 8.13 -3.30 -26.98
C THR A 622 6.67 -2.88 -27.12
N VAL A 623 5.89 -3.65 -27.85
CA VAL A 623 4.42 -3.49 -27.86
C VAL A 623 3.85 -4.33 -26.74
N LYS A 624 3.49 -3.65 -25.65
CA LYS A 624 2.96 -4.31 -24.46
C LYS A 624 1.53 -4.76 -24.71
N ARG A 625 1.29 -6.01 -24.43
CA ARG A 625 -0.08 -6.52 -24.33
C ARG A 625 -0.65 -6.12 -22.97
N PRO A 626 -1.91 -5.67 -22.91
CA PRO A 626 -2.60 -5.52 -21.62
C PRO A 626 -2.52 -6.82 -20.82
N ALA A 627 -2.22 -6.70 -19.52
CA ALA A 627 -2.15 -7.86 -18.65
C ALA A 627 -3.46 -8.65 -18.73
N MET A 628 -3.35 -9.97 -18.90
CA MET A 628 -4.51 -10.86 -18.84
C MET A 628 -4.59 -11.43 -17.43
N ILE A 629 -5.75 -11.24 -16.82
CA ILE A 629 -6.09 -11.84 -15.53
C ILE A 629 -7.24 -12.83 -15.74
N LEU A 630 -7.25 -13.87 -14.94
CA LEU A 630 -8.37 -14.81 -14.92
C LEU A 630 -9.47 -14.23 -14.02
N GLN A 631 -10.71 -14.36 -14.46
CA GLN A 631 -11.87 -13.98 -13.66
C GLN A 631 -11.90 -14.77 -12.34
N THR A 632 -11.43 -16.02 -12.38
CA THR A 632 -11.30 -16.90 -11.20
C THR A 632 -9.91 -17.51 -11.16
N PRO A 633 -8.95 -16.93 -10.41
CA PRO A 633 -7.57 -17.45 -10.30
C PRO A 633 -7.50 -18.75 -9.48
N THR A 634 -8.51 -19.03 -8.68
CA THR A 634 -8.66 -20.30 -7.94
C THR A 634 -10.02 -20.90 -8.23
N VAL A 635 -10.06 -22.20 -8.53
CA VAL A 635 -11.29 -22.91 -8.84
C VAL A 635 -11.38 -24.18 -8.02
N GLU A 636 -12.46 -24.35 -7.27
CA GLU A 636 -12.82 -25.63 -6.67
C GLU A 636 -13.88 -26.32 -7.55
N MET A 637 -13.67 -27.60 -7.78
CA MET A 637 -14.53 -28.46 -8.62
C MET A 637 -14.67 -29.82 -7.99
N TYR A 638 -15.70 -30.54 -8.41
CA TYR A 638 -15.82 -31.97 -8.14
C TYR A 638 -15.38 -32.81 -9.33
N GLU A 639 -15.05 -34.06 -9.08
CA GLU A 639 -14.75 -35.01 -10.16
C GLU A 639 -15.87 -35.04 -11.21
N ASN A 640 -15.47 -35.03 -12.49
CA ASN A 640 -16.34 -34.97 -13.67
C ASN A 640 -17.11 -33.68 -13.87
N GLU A 641 -16.79 -32.61 -13.12
CA GLU A 641 -17.34 -31.30 -13.33
C GLU A 641 -16.55 -30.57 -14.43
N SER A 642 -17.21 -29.61 -15.08
CA SER A 642 -16.54 -28.69 -16.00
C SER A 642 -16.98 -27.26 -15.77
N LYS A 643 -16.01 -26.30 -15.80
CA LYS A 643 -16.24 -24.87 -15.59
C LYS A 643 -15.57 -24.04 -16.68
N SER A 644 -16.22 -22.95 -17.10
CA SER A 644 -15.64 -22.02 -18.07
C SER A 644 -14.44 -21.32 -17.46
N LEU A 645 -13.39 -21.14 -18.27
CA LEU A 645 -12.18 -20.42 -17.91
C LEU A 645 -12.14 -19.11 -18.70
N ILE A 646 -12.46 -18.01 -18.03
CA ILE A 646 -12.57 -16.69 -18.66
C ILE A 646 -11.33 -15.87 -18.35
N ALA A 647 -10.67 -15.38 -19.38
CA ALA A 647 -9.53 -14.47 -19.25
C ALA A 647 -9.97 -13.05 -19.63
N LEU A 648 -9.59 -12.07 -18.82
CA LEU A 648 -9.91 -10.67 -18.98
C LEU A 648 -8.64 -9.88 -19.36
N SER A 649 -8.78 -8.99 -20.31
CA SER A 649 -7.75 -8.00 -20.63
C SER A 649 -8.37 -6.62 -20.50
N ASN A 650 -7.83 -5.78 -19.59
CA ASN A 650 -8.40 -4.48 -19.22
C ASN A 650 -9.88 -4.57 -18.80
N GLY A 651 -10.28 -5.63 -18.08
CA GLY A 651 -11.65 -5.85 -17.64
C GLY A 651 -12.63 -6.30 -18.75
N VAL A 652 -12.14 -6.51 -19.97
CA VAL A 652 -12.94 -7.00 -21.11
C VAL A 652 -12.53 -8.45 -21.40
N GLU A 653 -13.51 -9.32 -21.63
CA GLU A 653 -13.27 -10.71 -22.04
C GLU A 653 -12.40 -10.76 -23.29
N SER A 654 -11.33 -11.54 -23.21
CA SER A 654 -10.38 -11.71 -24.33
C SER A 654 -10.64 -13.00 -25.06
N ALA A 655 -10.45 -12.98 -26.39
CA ALA A 655 -10.49 -14.19 -27.20
C ALA A 655 -9.38 -15.15 -26.75
N THR A 656 -9.73 -16.40 -26.49
CA THR A 656 -8.89 -17.42 -25.86
C THR A 656 -8.01 -18.17 -26.84
N GLU A 657 -8.13 -17.92 -28.14
CA GLU A 657 -7.42 -18.63 -29.22
C GLU A 657 -5.90 -18.44 -29.20
N GLU A 658 -5.42 -17.42 -28.45
CA GLU A 658 -3.99 -17.10 -28.36
C GLU A 658 -3.32 -17.66 -27.10
N ILE A 659 -4.07 -18.36 -26.24
CA ILE A 659 -3.55 -18.86 -24.97
C ILE A 659 -3.23 -20.35 -25.09
N GLU A 660 -1.98 -20.71 -24.91
CA GLU A 660 -1.54 -22.10 -24.76
C GLU A 660 -1.71 -22.50 -23.29
N TRP A 661 -2.60 -23.44 -23.01
CA TRP A 661 -2.87 -23.91 -21.68
C TRP A 661 -2.10 -25.20 -21.37
N ILE A 662 -1.45 -25.24 -20.22
CA ILE A 662 -0.70 -26.39 -19.71
C ILE A 662 -1.19 -26.68 -18.29
N SER A 663 -1.51 -27.94 -18.02
CA SER A 663 -1.79 -28.43 -16.67
C SER A 663 -0.55 -29.04 -16.06
N SER A 664 -0.25 -28.72 -14.80
CA SER A 664 0.83 -29.38 -14.06
C SER A 664 0.52 -30.85 -13.74
N ASN A 665 -0.77 -31.21 -13.75
CA ASN A 665 -1.23 -32.60 -13.60
C ASN A 665 -2.56 -32.81 -14.35
N GLU A 666 -2.47 -33.27 -15.59
CA GLU A 666 -3.64 -33.52 -16.44
C GLU A 666 -4.56 -34.63 -15.94
N LYS A 667 -4.10 -35.46 -15.03
CA LYS A 667 -4.96 -36.48 -14.39
C LYS A 667 -5.94 -35.84 -13.41
N VAL A 668 -5.57 -34.72 -12.80
CA VAL A 668 -6.44 -33.98 -11.88
C VAL A 668 -7.41 -33.09 -12.67
N ALA A 669 -6.89 -32.20 -13.51
CA ALA A 669 -7.71 -31.38 -14.39
C ALA A 669 -6.91 -30.88 -15.60
N LYS A 670 -7.59 -30.60 -16.70
CA LYS A 670 -7.00 -29.96 -17.88
C LYS A 670 -7.96 -28.94 -18.50
N VAL A 671 -7.40 -28.06 -19.35
CA VAL A 671 -8.19 -27.13 -20.17
C VAL A 671 -8.48 -27.76 -21.52
N GLY A 672 -9.69 -27.62 -21.98
CA GLY A 672 -10.15 -28.11 -23.31
C GLY A 672 -11.16 -27.18 -23.97
N ALA A 673 -11.56 -27.51 -25.17
CA ALA A 673 -12.57 -26.75 -25.90
C ALA A 673 -13.88 -26.68 -25.12
N SER A 674 -14.63 -25.58 -25.29
CA SER A 674 -15.93 -25.40 -24.67
C SER A 674 -16.93 -26.48 -25.17
N THR A 675 -17.69 -27.04 -24.25
CA THR A 675 -18.85 -27.88 -24.54
C THR A 675 -20.14 -27.06 -24.66
N ILE A 676 -20.07 -25.75 -24.38
CA ILE A 676 -21.20 -24.80 -24.51
C ILE A 676 -21.21 -24.28 -25.94
N PRO A 677 -22.27 -24.56 -26.74
CA PRO A 677 -22.35 -24.10 -28.11
C PRO A 677 -22.23 -22.56 -28.22
N GLY A 678 -21.28 -22.10 -29.05
CA GLY A 678 -21.05 -20.66 -29.30
C GLY A 678 -20.23 -19.94 -28.25
N SER A 679 -19.77 -20.61 -27.18
CA SER A 679 -18.87 -19.99 -26.21
C SER A 679 -17.43 -19.90 -26.75
N PRO A 680 -16.82 -18.72 -26.75
CA PRO A 680 -15.42 -18.57 -27.17
C PRO A 680 -14.41 -18.99 -26.09
N HIS A 681 -14.88 -19.33 -24.88
CA HIS A 681 -14.01 -19.60 -23.74
C HIS A 681 -13.73 -21.09 -23.58
N PRO A 682 -12.49 -21.51 -23.30
CA PRO A 682 -12.17 -22.88 -22.96
C PRO A 682 -12.77 -23.26 -21.61
N MET A 683 -12.83 -24.56 -21.35
CA MET A 683 -13.34 -25.10 -20.10
C MET A 683 -12.25 -25.89 -19.37
N ILE A 684 -12.31 -25.83 -18.05
CA ILE A 684 -11.58 -26.74 -17.16
C ILE A 684 -12.42 -28.00 -17.03
N PHE A 685 -11.80 -29.15 -17.24
CA PHE A 685 -12.40 -30.46 -17.01
C PHE A 685 -11.68 -31.12 -15.85
N ALA A 686 -12.43 -31.44 -14.80
CA ALA A 686 -11.94 -32.13 -13.61
C ALA A 686 -12.08 -33.64 -13.74
N TYR A 687 -11.06 -34.40 -13.36
CA TYR A 687 -11.03 -35.86 -13.51
C TYR A 687 -10.90 -36.61 -12.21
N THR A 688 -9.83 -36.41 -11.45
CA THR A 688 -9.57 -37.10 -10.19
C THR A 688 -9.24 -36.14 -9.08
N GLU A 689 -9.51 -36.54 -7.84
CA GLU A 689 -9.16 -35.77 -6.64
C GLU A 689 -7.70 -35.33 -6.66
N GLY A 690 -7.47 -34.09 -6.26
CA GLY A 690 -6.14 -33.50 -6.15
C GLY A 690 -6.12 -32.01 -6.48
N THR A 691 -4.92 -31.47 -6.53
CA THR A 691 -4.69 -30.08 -6.90
C THR A 691 -3.76 -29.99 -8.10
N THR A 692 -4.05 -29.12 -9.04
CA THR A 692 -3.22 -28.84 -10.21
C THR A 692 -3.21 -27.37 -10.53
N GLU A 693 -2.07 -26.87 -10.98
CA GLU A 693 -1.94 -25.53 -11.53
C GLU A 693 -2.12 -25.57 -13.05
N LEU A 694 -3.05 -24.79 -13.55
CA LEU A 694 -3.21 -24.53 -14.97
C LEU A 694 -2.46 -23.24 -15.30
N SER A 695 -1.49 -23.31 -16.20
CA SER A 695 -0.74 -22.17 -16.70
C SER A 695 -1.17 -21.82 -18.11
N GLY A 696 -1.65 -20.61 -18.33
CA GLY A 696 -1.96 -20.08 -19.64
C GLY A 696 -0.82 -19.20 -20.16
N LYS A 697 -0.15 -19.61 -21.23
CA LYS A 697 0.93 -18.84 -21.85
C LYS A 697 0.44 -18.16 -23.10
N ILE A 698 0.77 -16.88 -23.20
CA ILE A 698 0.53 -16.10 -24.42
C ILE A 698 1.87 -15.82 -25.04
N LYS A 699 2.02 -16.24 -26.28
CA LYS A 699 3.24 -16.04 -27.07
C LYS A 699 2.95 -15.12 -28.25
N SER A 700 3.98 -14.35 -28.64
CA SER A 700 3.93 -13.64 -29.92
C SER A 700 3.73 -14.63 -31.05
N THR A 701 2.74 -14.42 -31.88
CA THR A 701 2.49 -15.25 -33.07
C THR A 701 3.60 -15.13 -34.13
N VAL A 702 4.43 -14.12 -34.00
CA VAL A 702 5.51 -13.80 -34.93
C VAL A 702 6.85 -14.36 -34.43
N THR A 703 7.24 -14.07 -33.20
CA THR A 703 8.56 -14.43 -32.65
C THR A 703 8.53 -15.65 -31.74
N GLY A 704 7.36 -16.09 -31.29
CA GLY A 704 7.23 -17.10 -30.26
C GLY A 704 7.63 -16.64 -28.85
N GLN A 705 8.01 -15.36 -28.69
CA GLN A 705 8.37 -14.78 -27.41
C GLN A 705 7.16 -14.84 -26.45
N GLU A 706 7.39 -15.24 -25.20
CA GLU A 706 6.39 -15.22 -24.15
C GLU A 706 6.04 -13.76 -23.79
N LEU A 707 4.76 -13.38 -23.94
CA LEU A 707 4.25 -12.03 -23.70
C LEU A 707 3.56 -11.90 -22.35
N SER A 708 2.97 -12.98 -21.86
CA SER A 708 2.25 -13.01 -20.59
C SER A 708 2.05 -14.43 -20.12
N VAL A 709 2.01 -14.63 -18.81
CA VAL A 709 1.64 -15.89 -18.15
C VAL A 709 0.52 -15.60 -17.18
N THR A 710 -0.51 -16.45 -17.19
CA THR A 710 -1.58 -16.43 -16.20
C THR A 710 -1.72 -17.80 -15.58
N LYS A 711 -2.13 -17.86 -14.32
CA LYS A 711 -2.21 -19.10 -13.56
C LYS A 711 -3.58 -19.26 -12.91
N CYS A 712 -4.05 -20.51 -12.86
CA CYS A 712 -5.26 -20.90 -12.15
C CYS A 712 -4.97 -22.12 -11.30
N LEU A 713 -5.19 -22.02 -10.01
CA LEU A 713 -5.10 -23.17 -9.10
C LEU A 713 -6.44 -23.88 -9.09
N VAL A 714 -6.45 -25.15 -9.49
CA VAL A 714 -7.65 -25.98 -9.49
C VAL A 714 -7.56 -27.05 -8.43
N THR A 715 -8.53 -27.07 -7.55
CA THR A 715 -8.69 -28.14 -6.54
C THR A 715 -9.89 -28.99 -6.91
N VAL A 716 -9.66 -30.26 -7.19
CA VAL A 716 -10.70 -31.24 -7.47
C VAL A 716 -10.97 -32.07 -6.23
N ARG A 717 -12.21 -32.06 -5.81
CA ARG A 717 -12.69 -32.88 -4.68
C ARG A 717 -13.42 -34.11 -5.20
N PRO A 718 -13.41 -35.22 -4.45
CA PRO A 718 -14.15 -36.41 -4.84
C PRO A 718 -15.65 -36.11 -4.86
N PHE A 719 -16.32 -36.57 -5.91
CA PHE A 719 -17.77 -36.48 -6.00
C PHE A 719 -18.41 -37.65 -5.25
N VAL A 720 -19.10 -37.37 -4.19
CA VAL A 720 -19.85 -38.36 -3.42
C VAL A 720 -21.32 -38.28 -3.81
N ALA A 721 -21.78 -39.26 -4.57
CA ALA A 721 -23.17 -39.30 -4.97
C ALA A 721 -24.11 -39.55 -3.80
N MET A 722 -25.28 -38.93 -3.84
CA MET A 722 -26.37 -39.28 -2.96
C MET A 722 -26.89 -40.68 -3.35
N THR A 723 -26.96 -41.56 -2.42
CA THR A 723 -27.43 -42.96 -2.65
C THR A 723 -28.77 -43.26 -2.00
N GLU A 724 -29.17 -42.48 -1.02
CA GLU A 724 -30.42 -42.71 -0.30
C GLU A 724 -30.98 -41.37 0.24
N ILE A 725 -32.29 -41.25 0.27
CA ILE A 725 -32.99 -40.19 1.02
C ILE A 725 -33.88 -40.88 2.08
N LYS A 726 -33.82 -40.40 3.30
CA LYS A 726 -34.72 -40.86 4.37
C LYS A 726 -35.58 -39.73 4.85
N LEU A 727 -36.84 -39.99 5.10
CA LEU A 727 -37.82 -39.06 5.61
C LEU A 727 -38.01 -39.23 7.11
N PHE A 728 -38.08 -38.12 7.80
CA PHE A 728 -38.31 -38.04 9.23
C PHE A 728 -39.51 -37.10 9.47
N GLY A 729 -40.27 -37.44 10.49
CA GLY A 729 -41.33 -36.55 11.01
C GLY A 729 -40.75 -35.34 11.76
N GLU A 730 -41.63 -34.45 12.16
CA GLU A 730 -41.29 -33.20 12.86
C GLU A 730 -40.58 -33.43 14.22
N SER A 731 -40.87 -34.55 14.91
CA SER A 731 -40.23 -34.99 16.15
C SER A 731 -38.92 -35.76 15.94
N GLY A 732 -38.52 -35.98 14.68
CA GLY A 732 -37.25 -36.61 14.31
C GLY A 732 -37.30 -38.13 14.21
N GLU A 733 -38.46 -38.77 14.29
CA GLU A 733 -38.64 -40.19 14.03
C GLU A 733 -38.52 -40.51 12.54
N GLU A 734 -37.85 -41.57 12.19
CA GLU A 734 -37.76 -42.08 10.81
C GLU A 734 -39.09 -42.64 10.35
N LEU A 735 -39.62 -42.14 9.25
CA LEU A 735 -40.90 -42.59 8.70
C LEU A 735 -40.72 -43.94 8.01
N GLN A 736 -41.57 -44.91 8.40
CA GLN A 736 -41.59 -46.24 7.80
C GLN A 736 -42.44 -46.20 6.53
N GLU A 737 -41.92 -46.86 5.48
CA GLU A 737 -42.60 -46.97 4.21
C GLU A 737 -43.98 -47.62 4.37
N GLY A 738 -45.05 -47.00 3.82
CA GLY A 738 -46.40 -47.55 3.84
C GLY A 738 -47.23 -47.17 5.07
N THR A 739 -46.73 -46.36 5.99
CA THR A 739 -47.51 -45.85 7.13
C THR A 739 -47.99 -44.41 6.81
N PRO A 740 -49.29 -44.19 6.53
CA PRO A 740 -49.80 -42.86 6.22
C PRO A 740 -49.73 -41.90 7.39
N ILE A 741 -49.26 -40.69 7.18
CA ILE A 741 -49.31 -39.62 8.16
C ILE A 741 -50.71 -39.01 8.12
N GLN A 742 -51.40 -39.07 9.26
CA GLN A 742 -52.76 -38.50 9.44
C GLN A 742 -52.64 -37.02 9.83
N LEU A 743 -53.14 -36.15 8.98
CA LEU A 743 -53.13 -34.71 9.23
C LEU A 743 -54.55 -34.19 9.47
N GLU A 744 -54.67 -33.19 10.29
CA GLU A 744 -55.94 -32.50 10.55
C GLU A 744 -56.08 -31.32 9.57
N VAL A 745 -57.31 -31.01 9.17
CA VAL A 745 -57.60 -29.84 8.30
C VAL A 745 -57.05 -28.56 8.93
N ASN A 746 -56.42 -27.72 8.08
CA ASN A 746 -55.78 -26.46 8.44
C ASN A 746 -54.54 -26.61 9.38
N LYS A 747 -54.01 -27.81 9.54
CA LYS A 747 -52.72 -28.03 10.19
C LYS A 747 -51.57 -28.04 9.15
N ARG A 748 -50.38 -27.68 9.59
CA ARG A 748 -49.14 -27.86 8.87
C ARG A 748 -48.29 -28.84 9.62
N THR A 749 -47.51 -29.62 8.93
CA THR A 749 -46.46 -30.45 9.53
C THR A 749 -45.22 -30.37 8.64
N THR A 750 -44.07 -30.61 9.20
CA THR A 750 -42.83 -30.55 8.49
C THR A 750 -42.21 -31.93 8.37
N LEU A 751 -41.90 -32.33 7.16
CA LEU A 751 -41.04 -33.48 6.90
C LEU A 751 -39.60 -33.04 6.78
N ILE A 752 -38.70 -33.77 7.37
CA ILE A 752 -37.26 -33.57 7.25
C ILE A 752 -36.72 -34.68 6.35
N ALA A 753 -36.13 -34.32 5.20
CA ALA A 753 -35.42 -35.26 4.39
C ALA A 753 -33.93 -35.21 4.68
N LYS A 754 -33.30 -36.34 4.95
CA LYS A 754 -31.85 -36.47 5.09
C LYS A 754 -31.28 -37.29 3.96
N SER A 755 -30.24 -36.75 3.37
CA SER A 755 -29.48 -37.42 2.31
C SER A 755 -28.37 -38.28 2.87
N TYR A 756 -28.13 -39.42 2.25
CA TYR A 756 -27.04 -40.32 2.60
C TYR A 756 -26.20 -40.71 1.37
N PRO A 757 -24.89 -40.87 1.51
CA PRO A 757 -24.17 -40.69 2.79
C PRO A 757 -24.19 -39.22 3.25
N GLU A 758 -23.99 -38.98 4.53
CA GLU A 758 -24.05 -37.60 5.09
C GLU A 758 -23.05 -36.64 4.44
N ASN A 759 -22.00 -37.13 3.84
CA ASN A 759 -21.01 -36.37 3.08
C ASN A 759 -21.31 -36.31 1.57
N ALA A 760 -22.54 -36.61 1.13
CA ALA A 760 -22.92 -36.44 -0.28
C ALA A 760 -22.63 -35.01 -0.75
N THR A 761 -22.09 -34.89 -1.95
CA THR A 761 -21.64 -33.63 -2.54
C THR A 761 -22.79 -32.67 -2.83
N ASP A 762 -23.85 -33.21 -3.43
CA ASP A 762 -25.09 -32.48 -3.62
C ASP A 762 -26.17 -33.07 -2.71
N LYS A 763 -26.71 -32.25 -1.83
CA LYS A 763 -27.76 -32.59 -0.88
C LYS A 763 -29.08 -31.92 -1.20
N THR A 764 -29.17 -31.34 -2.37
CA THR A 764 -30.35 -30.62 -2.81
C THR A 764 -31.53 -31.59 -2.98
N ILE A 765 -32.63 -31.29 -2.32
CA ILE A 765 -33.82 -32.11 -2.33
C ILE A 765 -34.98 -31.27 -2.88
N LYS A 766 -35.66 -31.82 -3.91
CA LYS A 766 -36.88 -31.28 -4.47
C LYS A 766 -38.07 -31.98 -3.89
N TRP A 767 -39.07 -31.22 -3.47
CA TRP A 767 -40.30 -31.73 -2.90
C TRP A 767 -41.43 -31.65 -3.92
N SER A 768 -42.25 -32.69 -3.93
CA SER A 768 -43.45 -32.71 -4.74
C SER A 768 -44.57 -33.44 -4.06
N SER A 769 -45.81 -33.09 -4.44
CA SER A 769 -47.04 -33.76 -4.02
C SER A 769 -47.71 -34.38 -5.22
N SER A 770 -48.22 -35.61 -5.13
CA SER A 770 -48.99 -36.27 -6.19
C SER A 770 -50.36 -35.62 -6.44
N ASP A 771 -50.87 -34.88 -5.46
CA ASP A 771 -52.09 -34.08 -5.61
C ASP A 771 -52.02 -32.77 -4.82
N LYS A 772 -51.68 -31.69 -5.54
CA LYS A 772 -51.57 -30.36 -4.95
C LYS A 772 -52.91 -29.74 -4.53
N SER A 773 -54.03 -30.31 -4.99
CA SER A 773 -55.37 -29.86 -4.54
C SER A 773 -55.70 -30.37 -3.14
N LEU A 774 -55.01 -31.43 -2.71
CA LEU A 774 -55.18 -32.03 -1.38
C LEU A 774 -54.05 -31.60 -0.42
N PHE A 775 -52.83 -31.63 -0.89
CA PHE A 775 -51.64 -31.24 -0.07
C PHE A 775 -50.62 -30.51 -0.94
N THR A 776 -50.13 -29.40 -0.46
CA THR A 776 -48.95 -28.75 -1.04
C THR A 776 -47.74 -29.00 -0.14
N VAL A 777 -46.54 -29.05 -0.73
CA VAL A 777 -45.29 -29.17 0.00
C VAL A 777 -44.26 -28.18 -0.51
N GLU A 778 -43.66 -27.45 0.40
CA GLU A 778 -42.58 -26.48 0.08
C GLU A 778 -41.51 -26.63 1.20
N ASP A 779 -40.27 -26.92 0.84
CA ASP A 779 -39.14 -27.18 1.77
C ASP A 779 -39.51 -28.17 2.92
N GLY A 780 -40.28 -29.22 2.57
CA GLY A 780 -40.72 -30.21 3.53
C GLY A 780 -41.97 -29.80 4.37
N VAL A 781 -42.43 -28.56 4.29
CA VAL A 781 -43.61 -28.10 4.99
C VAL A 781 -44.87 -28.49 4.19
N ILE A 782 -45.63 -29.42 4.74
CA ILE A 782 -46.90 -29.88 4.15
C ILE A 782 -48.03 -28.96 4.61
N THR A 783 -48.83 -28.48 3.66
CA THR A 783 -50.04 -27.71 3.96
C THR A 783 -51.23 -28.49 3.43
N VAL A 784 -52.20 -28.73 4.29
CA VAL A 784 -53.45 -29.42 3.91
C VAL A 784 -54.36 -28.43 3.19
N CYS A 785 -54.72 -28.77 1.93
CA CYS A 785 -55.62 -28.00 1.09
C CYS A 785 -57.00 -28.63 0.94
N GLY A 786 -57.09 -29.98 1.13
CA GLY A 786 -58.34 -30.73 1.00
C GLY A 786 -58.32 -32.06 1.74
N ALA A 787 -59.47 -32.74 1.85
CA ALA A 787 -59.49 -34.08 2.43
C ALA A 787 -59.29 -35.15 1.36
N GLY A 788 -58.51 -36.14 1.69
CA GLY A 788 -58.07 -37.20 0.80
C GLY A 788 -56.69 -37.71 1.16
N THR A 789 -56.10 -38.45 0.24
CA THR A 789 -54.78 -39.02 0.41
C THR A 789 -53.88 -38.60 -0.76
N ALA A 790 -52.65 -38.24 -0.49
CA ALA A 790 -51.64 -37.96 -1.53
C ALA A 790 -50.24 -38.46 -1.07
N THR A 791 -49.38 -38.68 -2.04
CA THR A 791 -48.01 -39.01 -1.78
C THR A 791 -47.11 -37.78 -1.86
N ILE A 792 -46.34 -37.52 -0.79
CA ILE A 792 -45.31 -36.48 -0.78
C ILE A 792 -43.99 -37.17 -1.08
N THR A 793 -43.27 -36.64 -2.05
CA THR A 793 -42.00 -37.19 -2.52
C THR A 793 -40.88 -36.13 -2.34
N ALA A 794 -39.79 -36.54 -1.72
CA ALA A 794 -38.51 -35.87 -1.69
C ALA A 794 -37.58 -36.55 -2.72
N GLN A 795 -37.00 -35.82 -3.64
CA GLN A 795 -36.17 -36.34 -4.72
C GLN A 795 -34.89 -35.54 -4.86
N SER A 796 -33.78 -36.22 -5.17
CA SER A 796 -32.51 -35.56 -5.48
C SER A 796 -32.62 -34.66 -6.68
N GLU A 797 -31.73 -33.66 -6.80
CA GLU A 797 -31.72 -32.70 -7.94
C GLU A 797 -31.63 -33.42 -9.30
N ASP A 798 -30.83 -34.47 -9.37
CA ASP A 798 -30.66 -35.29 -10.60
C ASP A 798 -31.78 -36.33 -10.83
N GLY A 799 -32.72 -36.41 -9.91
CA GLY A 799 -33.88 -37.29 -10.00
C GLY A 799 -33.63 -38.80 -9.82
N LYS A 800 -32.41 -39.22 -9.45
CA LYS A 800 -32.04 -40.63 -9.33
C LYS A 800 -32.40 -41.27 -8.00
N VAL A 801 -32.49 -40.49 -6.96
CA VAL A 801 -32.80 -40.96 -5.60
C VAL A 801 -34.05 -40.22 -5.11
N SER A 802 -34.98 -40.98 -4.55
CA SER A 802 -36.20 -40.43 -3.98
C SER A 802 -36.69 -41.23 -2.79
N ALA A 803 -37.40 -40.58 -1.91
CA ALA A 803 -38.16 -41.19 -0.82
C ALA A 803 -39.56 -40.54 -0.76
N SER A 804 -40.53 -41.36 -0.44
CA SER A 804 -41.93 -40.91 -0.42
C SER A 804 -42.65 -41.33 0.85
N CYS A 805 -43.61 -40.60 1.26
CA CYS A 805 -44.57 -40.99 2.29
C CYS A 805 -45.99 -40.65 1.88
N GLU A 806 -46.94 -41.42 2.34
CA GLU A 806 -48.35 -41.13 2.11
C GLU A 806 -48.84 -40.20 3.24
N VAL A 807 -49.58 -39.15 2.84
CA VAL A 807 -50.26 -38.25 3.80
C VAL A 807 -51.75 -38.31 3.56
N SER A 808 -52.52 -38.31 4.61
CA SER A 808 -53.97 -38.37 4.52
C SER A 808 -54.63 -37.37 5.49
N CYS A 809 -55.76 -36.82 5.00
CA CYS A 809 -56.58 -35.93 5.80
C CYS A 809 -58.05 -36.34 5.65
N SER A 810 -58.73 -36.50 6.77
CA SER A 810 -60.14 -36.76 6.80
C SER A 810 -60.88 -35.64 7.54
N PHE A 811 -62.06 -35.33 7.01
CA PHE A 811 -62.95 -34.41 7.75
C PHE A 811 -63.56 -35.12 8.96
N LYS A 812 -63.25 -34.67 10.16
CA LYS A 812 -64.01 -35.04 11.32
C LYS A 812 -65.28 -34.19 11.40
N VAL A 813 -66.37 -34.76 10.99
CA VAL A 813 -67.68 -34.07 11.18
C VAL A 813 -68.10 -34.25 12.62
N GLU A 814 -67.78 -33.33 13.48
CA GLU A 814 -68.37 -33.23 14.79
C GLU A 814 -69.71 -32.48 14.74
N LYS A 815 -70.77 -33.25 14.45
CA LYS A 815 -72.17 -32.90 14.65
C LYS A 815 -72.64 -31.55 14.09
N VAL A 816 -73.33 -31.59 12.91
CA VAL A 816 -74.12 -30.46 12.42
C VAL A 816 -75.41 -30.42 13.23
N ALA A 817 -75.57 -29.49 14.15
CA ALA A 817 -76.86 -29.19 14.81
C ALA A 817 -77.63 -28.18 13.95
N PHE A 818 -78.69 -28.63 13.33
CA PHE A 818 -79.65 -27.71 12.70
C PHE A 818 -80.53 -27.07 13.82
N THR A 819 -80.28 -25.79 14.07
CA THR A 819 -81.25 -24.99 14.84
C THR A 819 -82.24 -24.40 13.82
N ASN A 820 -83.38 -25.11 13.70
CA ASN A 820 -84.55 -24.55 13.02
C ASN A 820 -85.15 -23.38 13.89
N ARG A 821 -84.97 -22.20 13.39
CA ARG A 821 -85.77 -21.05 13.74
C ARG A 821 -86.54 -20.59 12.51
N VAL A 822 -87.71 -21.15 12.35
CA VAL A 822 -88.76 -20.57 11.53
C VAL A 822 -89.38 -19.46 12.35
N ASN A 823 -89.20 -18.24 11.95
CA ASN A 823 -90.00 -17.12 12.46
C ASN A 823 -90.61 -16.44 11.28
N GLY A 824 -91.94 -16.60 11.21
CA GLY A 824 -92.89 -15.60 10.80
C GLY A 824 -92.95 -15.18 9.31
N LEU A 825 -93.57 -16.00 8.50
CA LEU A 825 -94.31 -15.47 7.40
C LEU A 825 -95.39 -14.50 7.87
N LYS A 826 -95.29 -13.23 7.50
CA LYS A 826 -96.42 -12.32 7.41
C LYS A 826 -96.60 -12.08 5.92
N SER A 827 -97.75 -12.51 5.47
CA SER A 827 -98.40 -12.17 4.22
C SER A 827 -98.49 -10.67 4.02
N TRP A 828 -98.06 -10.20 2.83
CA TRP A 828 -98.81 -9.49 1.79
C TRP A 828 -98.05 -9.53 0.48
#